data_2c1341cd98871bdc57dace43c592ddc8
#
_entry.id   2c1341cd98871bdc57dace43c592ddc8
#
_cell.length_a   1.000
_cell.length_b   1.000
_cell.length_c   1.000
_cell.angle_alpha   90.00
_cell.angle_beta   90.00
_cell.angle_gamma   90.00
#
_symmetry.space_group_name_H-M   'P 1'
#
loop_
_entity.id
_entity.type
_entity.pdbx_description
1 polymer ?
#
loop_
_entity_poly.entity_id
_entity_poly.type
_entity_poly.pdbx_seq_one_letter_code
_entity_poly.pdbx_strand_id
1 'polypeptide(L)'
;MTGAFRCWRNNVSESQLDRTLGFTEAMTLGGGTMIGAGIFILPAIAAEGAGPASSISFGIAGFVALLAALSLAELATGMPISGGSYHYVNRGLGSFFGSIVGWGMWTGLMFASAFYMVGFGQYIVESVPFLDGRVLIVLTGLIGLSLIAGMNYYGTEESSGAQNIMIGTEFVIVLIYTGIGLFFIETANLVDFAPTGPSGIVATTGVVFVTFLGFEIIATVAGEVKKPGKLIPLTMVLSVVGVTILYMIIMIVSTGVIPYQELGGSLVPVADVAVVFAGSIGVVAIVFAAVIAAISSSNSSILAASRVLFAMGRDNLMSDWLNETHDRFNTPHRAVVATGAVTAGLIGIGLEVEAIVALLAEVASFSFLVTYALVHVALVTFRRADPPEYDPDFEIPEILYPIVPVLGVLASVFVITQMAQIVQFVGAGIVGLGGVWYLAYARTNAVEEGLLRDALPGGDPTYTVVVPIVNPSTQQGLLELAAANASANAGDGPVEIIALNVLQVADDTRQNVEVERLEHQRELLKASRSIAEKIDIPLQTRAVVGQNVSETILRVLESEGADHALLGWRGSFARGEYAFGPNLDALLTDAPVDVTLANFREQPINDVVALTGDGPNAPTAVRRAAEFATLSGENVRPTLINVQSDSEGENEGLTDASDAAVEHGEEMIARAAQQAGLKPTEYN
;
A
#
# COMPACT_ATOMS: atom_id res chain seq x y z
N MET A 1 32.94 -0.54 9.81
CA MET A 1 31.86 0.41 9.52
C MET A 1 30.44 -0.18 9.67
N THR A 2 30.27 -1.41 10.11
CA THR A 2 28.96 -2.11 10.26
C THR A 2 28.31 -1.99 11.64
N GLY A 3 28.88 -1.23 12.58
CA GLY A 3 28.34 -1.06 13.94
C GLY A 3 27.58 0.24 14.20
N ALA A 4 27.75 1.26 13.37
CA ALA A 4 27.10 2.56 13.54
C ALA A 4 25.68 2.57 12.95
N PHE A 5 25.42 1.79 11.90
CA PHE A 5 24.10 1.68 11.25
C PHE A 5 23.02 1.00 12.11
N ARG A 6 23.39 0.10 13.03
CA ARG A 6 22.41 -0.55 13.94
C ARG A 6 21.88 0.35 15.07
N CYS A 7 22.57 1.42 15.40
CA CYS A 7 22.13 2.37 16.46
C CYS A 7 21.17 3.43 15.91
N TRP A 8 21.17 3.67 14.62
CA TRP A 8 20.37 4.71 13.96
C TRP A 8 18.91 4.27 13.68
N ARG A 9 18.67 2.97 13.61
CA ARG A 9 17.36 2.35 13.37
C ARG A 9 16.29 2.58 14.46
N ASN A 10 16.68 3.17 15.62
CA ASN A 10 15.78 3.33 16.77
C ASN A 10 15.19 4.74 16.94
N ASN A 11 15.44 5.68 16.03
CA ASN A 11 15.04 7.08 16.22
C ASN A 11 14.12 7.66 15.13
N VAL A 12 13.53 6.84 14.25
CA VAL A 12 12.49 7.31 13.32
C VAL A 12 11.15 7.22 14.02
N SER A 13 10.73 8.30 14.67
CA SER A 13 9.39 8.44 15.24
C SER A 13 8.38 8.97 14.19
N GLU A 14 7.99 8.15 13.23
CA GLU A 14 6.56 8.03 12.97
C GLU A 14 5.96 7.52 14.27
N SER A 15 4.76 7.92 14.66
CA SER A 15 4.09 7.40 15.87
C SER A 15 4.20 5.87 15.83
N GLN A 16 5.24 5.32 16.45
CA GLN A 16 5.46 3.88 16.46
C GLN A 16 4.28 3.33 17.20
N LEU A 17 3.34 2.73 16.46
CA LEU A 17 2.36 1.85 17.04
C LEU A 17 3.13 0.91 17.95
N ASP A 18 2.78 0.86 19.23
CA ASP A 18 3.47 0.00 20.18
C ASP A 18 3.44 -1.43 19.63
N ARG A 19 4.59 -2.04 19.44
CA ARG A 19 4.71 -3.42 18.96
C ARG A 19 4.20 -4.39 20.03
N THR A 20 2.91 -4.61 20.03
CA THR A 20 2.20 -5.39 21.06
C THR A 20 1.93 -6.83 20.63
N LEU A 21 1.78 -7.10 19.30
CA LEU A 21 1.36 -8.40 18.78
C LEU A 21 2.51 -9.43 18.80
N GLY A 22 2.35 -10.48 19.60
CA GLY A 22 3.23 -11.63 19.63
C GLY A 22 2.82 -12.73 18.63
N PHE A 23 3.43 -13.90 18.76
CA PHE A 23 3.16 -15.04 17.87
C PHE A 23 1.69 -15.50 17.95
N THR A 24 1.13 -15.62 19.16
CA THR A 24 -0.24 -16.12 19.38
C THR A 24 -1.26 -15.16 18.77
N GLU A 25 -1.11 -13.86 19.05
CA GLU A 25 -2.01 -12.83 18.55
C GLU A 25 -1.96 -12.76 17.01
N ALA A 26 -0.77 -12.80 16.41
CA ALA A 26 -0.61 -12.80 14.95
C ALA A 26 -1.18 -14.09 14.30
N MET A 27 -0.97 -15.28 14.93
CA MET A 27 -1.57 -16.54 14.47
C MET A 27 -3.09 -16.51 14.56
N THR A 28 -3.65 -15.98 15.65
CA THR A 28 -5.11 -15.86 15.81
C THR A 28 -5.68 -14.90 14.79
N LEU A 29 -4.98 -13.78 14.55
CA LEU A 29 -5.43 -12.78 13.58
C LEU A 29 -5.45 -13.33 12.14
N GLY A 30 -4.36 -13.96 11.68
CA GLY A 30 -4.28 -14.51 10.33
C GLY A 30 -4.99 -15.84 10.19
N GLY A 31 -4.57 -16.85 10.97
CA GLY A 31 -5.12 -18.20 10.90
C GLY A 31 -6.57 -18.30 11.34
N GLY A 32 -6.94 -17.52 12.39
CA GLY A 32 -8.32 -17.51 12.87
C GLY A 32 -9.30 -16.87 11.89
N THR A 33 -8.88 -15.80 11.18
CA THR A 33 -9.73 -15.20 10.14
C THR A 33 -9.90 -16.10 8.93
N MET A 34 -8.89 -16.90 8.58
CA MET A 34 -9.01 -17.90 7.51
C MET A 34 -9.98 -19.03 7.87
N ILE A 35 -9.95 -19.53 9.14
CA ILE A 35 -10.92 -20.52 9.63
C ILE A 35 -12.24 -19.79 9.90
N GLY A 36 -12.86 -19.28 8.86
CA GLY A 36 -14.11 -18.54 8.96
C GLY A 36 -15.28 -19.36 8.43
N ALA A 37 -16.40 -18.66 8.17
CA ALA A 37 -17.64 -19.29 7.70
C ALA A 37 -17.51 -20.13 6.43
N GLY A 38 -16.48 -19.87 5.63
CA GLY A 38 -16.29 -20.55 4.34
C GLY A 38 -16.21 -22.07 4.45
N ILE A 39 -15.57 -22.60 5.51
CA ILE A 39 -15.43 -24.06 5.67
C ILE A 39 -16.74 -24.73 6.09
N PHE A 40 -17.67 -23.99 6.63
CA PHE A 40 -19.01 -24.52 6.95
C PHE A 40 -19.96 -24.48 5.73
N ILE A 41 -19.76 -23.54 4.82
CA ILE A 41 -20.69 -23.27 3.72
C ILE A 41 -20.24 -23.95 2.42
N LEU A 42 -18.95 -23.91 2.08
CA LEU A 42 -18.42 -24.36 0.78
C LEU A 42 -18.29 -25.88 0.60
N PRO A 43 -18.30 -26.76 1.61
CA PRO A 43 -18.19 -28.19 1.39
C PRO A 43 -19.27 -28.76 0.45
N ALA A 44 -20.51 -28.24 0.46
CA ALA A 44 -21.53 -28.64 -0.48
C ALA A 44 -21.16 -28.29 -1.93
N ILE A 45 -20.82 -27.03 -2.19
CA ILE A 45 -20.46 -26.54 -3.51
C ILE A 45 -19.19 -27.24 -4.02
N ALA A 46 -18.22 -27.45 -3.13
CA ALA A 46 -16.98 -28.14 -3.48
C ALA A 46 -17.22 -29.63 -3.81
N ALA A 47 -18.11 -30.29 -3.06
CA ALA A 47 -18.51 -31.67 -3.30
C ALA A 47 -19.25 -31.81 -4.63
N GLU A 48 -20.16 -30.90 -4.96
CA GLU A 48 -20.86 -30.87 -6.28
C GLU A 48 -19.85 -30.65 -7.41
N GLY A 49 -18.89 -29.71 -7.23
CA GLY A 49 -17.93 -29.33 -8.26
C GLY A 49 -16.83 -30.35 -8.54
N ALA A 50 -16.35 -31.08 -7.54
CA ALA A 50 -15.19 -31.98 -7.68
C ALA A 50 -15.32 -33.33 -6.96
N GLY A 51 -16.45 -33.61 -6.30
CA GLY A 51 -16.58 -34.81 -5.48
C GLY A 51 -15.56 -34.89 -4.34
N PRO A 52 -15.12 -36.09 -3.94
CA PRO A 52 -14.05 -36.23 -2.95
C PRO A 52 -12.73 -35.55 -3.32
N ALA A 53 -12.45 -35.39 -4.63
CA ALA A 53 -11.26 -34.67 -5.11
C ALA A 53 -11.29 -33.17 -4.83
N SER A 54 -12.38 -32.61 -4.29
CA SER A 54 -12.42 -31.25 -3.78
C SER A 54 -11.38 -30.99 -2.68
N SER A 55 -10.95 -32.02 -1.96
CA SER A 55 -9.79 -31.94 -1.06
C SER A 55 -8.51 -31.46 -1.77
N ILE A 56 -8.30 -31.90 -3.04
CA ILE A 56 -7.18 -31.42 -3.88
C ILE A 56 -7.40 -29.96 -4.29
N SER A 57 -8.64 -29.54 -4.56
CA SER A 57 -8.99 -28.14 -4.88
C SER A 57 -8.58 -27.20 -3.74
N PHE A 58 -8.85 -27.57 -2.48
CA PHE A 58 -8.36 -26.82 -1.30
C PHE A 58 -6.83 -26.84 -1.20
N GLY A 59 -6.19 -27.98 -1.54
CA GLY A 59 -4.73 -28.07 -1.60
C GLY A 59 -4.11 -27.12 -2.63
N ILE A 60 -4.70 -27.03 -3.83
CA ILE A 60 -4.24 -26.10 -4.88
C ILE A 60 -4.50 -24.65 -4.45
N ALA A 61 -5.67 -24.32 -3.91
CA ALA A 61 -5.98 -23.00 -3.40
C ALA A 61 -5.00 -22.56 -2.29
N GLY A 62 -4.71 -23.46 -1.34
CA GLY A 62 -3.71 -23.24 -0.30
C GLY A 62 -2.29 -23.07 -0.84
N PHE A 63 -1.93 -23.77 -1.90
CA PHE A 63 -0.64 -23.56 -2.56
C PHE A 63 -0.54 -22.17 -3.20
N VAL A 64 -1.58 -21.72 -3.91
CA VAL A 64 -1.63 -20.36 -4.48
C VAL A 64 -1.57 -19.31 -3.36
N ALA A 65 -2.33 -19.51 -2.28
CA ALA A 65 -2.29 -18.63 -1.11
C ALA A 65 -0.91 -18.60 -0.44
N LEU A 66 -0.19 -19.74 -0.40
CA LEU A 66 1.17 -19.82 0.15
C LEU A 66 2.17 -19.00 -0.67
N LEU A 67 2.08 -19.03 -2.00
CA LEU A 67 2.91 -18.17 -2.87
C LEU A 67 2.66 -16.69 -2.58
N ALA A 68 1.39 -16.30 -2.43
CA ALA A 68 1.01 -14.94 -2.08
C ALA A 68 1.49 -14.55 -0.67
N ALA A 69 1.36 -15.45 0.31
CA ALA A 69 1.82 -15.23 1.67
C ALA A 69 3.34 -15.01 1.75
N LEU A 70 4.14 -15.74 0.97
CA LEU A 70 5.59 -15.56 0.91
C LEU A 70 5.95 -14.16 0.34
N SER A 71 5.31 -13.75 -0.75
CA SER A 71 5.57 -12.44 -1.35
C SER A 71 5.11 -11.28 -0.46
N LEU A 72 3.94 -11.42 0.19
CA LEU A 72 3.47 -10.43 1.16
C LEU A 72 4.34 -10.38 2.41
N ALA A 73 4.84 -11.51 2.89
CA ALA A 73 5.71 -11.55 4.07
C ALA A 73 7.02 -10.78 3.81
N GLU A 74 7.60 -10.90 2.63
CA GLU A 74 8.79 -10.14 2.27
C GLU A 74 8.49 -8.64 2.18
N LEU A 75 7.43 -8.24 1.46
CA LEU A 75 7.01 -6.84 1.37
C LEU A 75 6.69 -6.24 2.75
N ALA A 76 5.99 -7.00 3.61
CA ALA A 76 5.59 -6.56 4.94
C ALA A 76 6.77 -6.43 5.92
N THR A 77 7.84 -7.21 5.72
CA THR A 77 9.06 -7.07 6.53
C THR A 77 9.98 -5.98 5.99
N GLY A 78 9.96 -5.73 4.68
CA GLY A 78 10.71 -4.66 4.03
C GLY A 78 10.14 -3.27 4.33
N MET A 79 8.83 -3.17 4.40
CA MET A 79 8.11 -1.93 4.73
C MET A 79 7.02 -2.25 5.78
N PRO A 80 7.34 -2.28 7.07
CA PRO A 80 6.39 -2.63 8.12
C PRO A 80 5.46 -1.46 8.47
N ILE A 81 4.59 -1.10 7.54
CA ILE A 81 3.60 -0.02 7.64
C ILE A 81 2.17 -0.56 7.49
N SER A 82 1.19 0.23 7.94
CA SER A 82 -0.22 -0.12 7.82
C SER A 82 -0.73 0.10 6.39
N GLY A 83 -1.51 -0.85 5.84
CA GLY A 83 -2.13 -0.71 4.51
C GLY A 83 -2.08 -1.99 3.67
N GLY A 84 -1.22 -2.94 4.00
CA GLY A 84 -1.18 -4.27 3.37
C GLY A 84 -0.99 -4.24 1.86
N SER A 85 -1.64 -5.18 1.16
CA SER A 85 -1.49 -5.39 -0.28
C SER A 85 -1.75 -4.14 -1.13
N TYR A 86 -2.75 -3.32 -0.75
CA TYR A 86 -3.04 -2.06 -1.44
C TYR A 86 -1.84 -1.13 -1.44
N HIS A 87 -1.23 -0.92 -0.26
CA HIS A 87 -0.10 -0.01 -0.11
C HIS A 87 1.12 -0.47 -0.93
N TYR A 88 1.47 -1.76 -0.85
CA TYR A 88 2.62 -2.30 -1.59
C TYR A 88 2.45 -2.20 -3.11
N VAL A 89 1.24 -2.44 -3.62
CA VAL A 89 0.97 -2.30 -5.06
C VAL A 89 0.96 -0.84 -5.48
N ASN A 90 0.35 0.04 -4.69
CA ASN A 90 0.32 1.48 -4.98
C ASN A 90 1.74 2.06 -5.02
N ARG A 91 2.58 1.76 -4.03
CA ARG A 91 3.96 2.22 -3.96
C ARG A 91 4.86 1.57 -5.03
N GLY A 92 4.73 0.25 -5.25
CA GLY A 92 5.56 -0.48 -6.20
C GLY A 92 5.21 -0.20 -7.66
N LEU A 93 3.91 -0.22 -8.01
CA LEU A 93 3.44 -0.17 -9.40
C LEU A 93 2.79 1.15 -9.79
N GLY A 94 2.57 2.06 -8.81
CA GLY A 94 1.94 3.35 -9.00
C GLY A 94 0.43 3.37 -8.85
N SER A 95 -0.11 4.57 -8.80
CA SER A 95 -1.51 4.86 -8.46
C SER A 95 -2.54 4.24 -9.38
N PHE A 96 -2.21 3.96 -10.65
CA PHE A 96 -3.11 3.24 -11.56
C PHE A 96 -3.40 1.82 -11.06
N PHE A 97 -2.35 1.05 -10.75
CA PHE A 97 -2.48 -0.30 -10.21
C PHE A 97 -2.99 -0.27 -8.76
N GLY A 98 -2.60 0.74 -7.98
CA GLY A 98 -3.17 1.01 -6.66
C GLY A 98 -4.68 1.17 -6.70
N SER A 99 -5.22 1.92 -7.67
CA SER A 99 -6.66 2.07 -7.87
C SER A 99 -7.34 0.74 -8.20
N ILE A 100 -6.76 -0.06 -9.10
CA ILE A 100 -7.29 -1.39 -9.45
C ILE A 100 -7.35 -2.30 -8.22
N VAL A 101 -6.26 -2.38 -7.45
CA VAL A 101 -6.19 -3.22 -6.24
C VAL A 101 -7.12 -2.70 -5.15
N GLY A 102 -7.18 -1.39 -4.94
CA GLY A 102 -8.08 -0.79 -3.95
C GLY A 102 -9.54 -1.09 -4.23
N TRP A 103 -10.00 -0.91 -5.48
CA TRP A 103 -11.34 -1.32 -5.93
C TRP A 103 -11.56 -2.82 -5.84
N GLY A 104 -10.58 -3.63 -6.25
CA GLY A 104 -10.62 -5.09 -6.18
C GLY A 104 -10.75 -5.59 -4.73
N MET A 105 -9.92 -5.09 -3.81
CA MET A 105 -9.99 -5.46 -2.40
C MET A 105 -11.30 -5.00 -1.74
N TRP A 106 -11.73 -3.76 -1.97
CA TRP A 106 -12.97 -3.24 -1.42
C TRP A 106 -14.17 -4.07 -1.87
N THR A 107 -14.30 -4.28 -3.19
CA THR A 107 -15.40 -5.09 -3.74
C THR A 107 -15.29 -6.56 -3.33
N GLY A 108 -14.11 -7.16 -3.39
CA GLY A 108 -13.89 -8.54 -2.96
C GLY A 108 -14.29 -8.80 -1.51
N LEU A 109 -13.98 -7.88 -0.60
CA LEU A 109 -14.39 -7.95 0.81
C LEU A 109 -15.91 -7.79 1.00
N MET A 110 -16.57 -6.97 0.17
CA MET A 110 -18.04 -6.87 0.20
C MET A 110 -18.71 -8.15 -0.29
N PHE A 111 -18.19 -8.76 -1.37
CA PHE A 111 -18.66 -10.05 -1.87
C PHE A 111 -18.43 -11.15 -0.82
N ALA A 112 -17.26 -11.19 -0.17
CA ALA A 112 -16.98 -12.14 0.91
C ALA A 112 -17.93 -11.93 2.11
N SER A 113 -18.16 -10.71 2.54
CA SER A 113 -19.11 -10.40 3.63
C SER A 113 -20.54 -10.82 3.27
N ALA A 114 -20.99 -10.55 2.04
CA ALA A 114 -22.28 -10.99 1.56
C ALA A 114 -22.40 -12.53 1.57
N PHE A 115 -21.36 -13.22 1.09
CA PHE A 115 -21.23 -14.67 1.14
C PHE A 115 -21.40 -15.21 2.59
N TYR A 116 -20.66 -14.64 3.55
CA TYR A 116 -20.75 -15.05 4.94
C TYR A 116 -22.13 -14.79 5.55
N MET A 117 -22.77 -13.67 5.20
CA MET A 117 -24.11 -13.33 5.74
C MET A 117 -25.23 -14.15 5.10
N VAL A 118 -25.12 -14.56 3.84
CA VAL A 118 -26.08 -15.52 3.25
C VAL A 118 -25.92 -16.88 3.94
N GLY A 119 -24.69 -17.36 4.15
CA GLY A 119 -24.42 -18.59 4.89
C GLY A 119 -24.90 -18.53 6.35
N PHE A 120 -24.72 -17.40 7.04
CA PHE A 120 -25.32 -17.15 8.35
C PHE A 120 -26.84 -17.36 8.31
N GLY A 121 -27.52 -16.77 7.32
CA GLY A 121 -28.94 -16.94 7.12
C GLY A 121 -29.35 -18.40 6.90
N GLN A 122 -28.58 -19.15 6.06
CA GLN A 122 -28.82 -20.58 5.83
C GLN A 122 -28.74 -21.38 7.13
N TYR A 123 -27.65 -21.25 7.89
CA TYR A 123 -27.47 -21.99 9.14
C TYR A 123 -28.53 -21.67 10.20
N ILE A 124 -28.99 -20.43 10.32
CA ILE A 124 -30.04 -20.05 11.25
C ILE A 124 -31.41 -20.61 10.80
N VAL A 125 -31.77 -20.41 9.52
CA VAL A 125 -33.10 -20.80 9.00
C VAL A 125 -33.25 -22.31 8.99
N GLU A 126 -32.28 -23.07 8.50
CA GLU A 126 -32.29 -24.53 8.48
C GLU A 126 -32.29 -25.18 9.87
N SER A 127 -31.76 -24.47 10.87
CA SER A 127 -31.69 -24.99 12.25
C SER A 127 -33.02 -24.83 13.02
N VAL A 128 -33.99 -24.08 12.51
CA VAL A 128 -35.22 -23.75 13.18
C VAL A 128 -36.41 -24.33 12.42
N PRO A 129 -37.07 -25.39 12.89
CA PRO A 129 -38.04 -26.19 12.13
C PRO A 129 -39.26 -25.46 11.55
N PHE A 130 -39.54 -24.23 11.99
CA PHE A 130 -40.67 -23.42 11.52
C PHE A 130 -40.25 -22.26 10.63
N LEU A 131 -38.92 -22.11 10.38
CA LEU A 131 -38.39 -21.16 9.43
C LEU A 131 -38.02 -21.93 8.15
N ASP A 132 -38.50 -21.44 7.04
CA ASP A 132 -38.15 -22.01 5.73
C ASP A 132 -38.25 -20.94 4.65
N GLY A 133 -37.44 -21.10 3.65
CA GLY A 133 -37.50 -20.33 2.40
C GLY A 133 -36.43 -19.24 2.29
N ARG A 134 -36.11 -19.00 1.03
CA ARG A 134 -35.05 -18.09 0.57
C ARG A 134 -35.21 -16.67 1.13
N VAL A 135 -36.44 -16.18 1.24
CA VAL A 135 -36.71 -14.83 1.78
C VAL A 135 -36.24 -14.70 3.23
N LEU A 136 -36.47 -15.73 4.06
CA LEU A 136 -36.02 -15.72 5.45
C LEU A 136 -34.50 -15.81 5.57
N ILE A 137 -33.83 -16.58 4.70
CA ILE A 137 -32.36 -16.63 4.63
C ILE A 137 -31.80 -15.22 4.35
N VAL A 138 -32.31 -14.55 3.31
CA VAL A 138 -31.86 -13.19 2.95
C VAL A 138 -32.15 -12.18 4.05
N LEU A 139 -33.34 -12.20 4.64
CA LEU A 139 -33.70 -11.29 5.73
C LEU A 139 -32.82 -11.49 6.96
N THR A 140 -32.55 -12.75 7.32
CA THR A 140 -31.67 -13.08 8.46
C THR A 140 -30.22 -12.58 8.18
N GLY A 141 -29.72 -12.77 6.95
CA GLY A 141 -28.42 -12.24 6.53
C GLY A 141 -28.36 -10.71 6.58
N LEU A 142 -29.42 -10.01 6.14
CA LEU A 142 -29.52 -8.54 6.21
C LEU A 142 -29.57 -8.03 7.66
N ILE A 143 -30.26 -8.75 8.55
CA ILE A 143 -30.27 -8.42 10.00
C ILE A 143 -28.85 -8.57 10.56
N GLY A 144 -28.17 -9.69 10.29
CA GLY A 144 -26.79 -9.92 10.70
C GLY A 144 -25.85 -8.82 10.21
N LEU A 145 -25.92 -8.47 8.92
CA LEU A 145 -25.14 -7.38 8.34
C LEU A 145 -25.42 -6.04 9.02
N SER A 146 -26.69 -5.74 9.30
CA SER A 146 -27.07 -4.47 9.93
C SER A 146 -26.50 -4.32 11.33
N LEU A 147 -26.45 -5.42 12.09
CA LEU A 147 -25.81 -5.44 13.40
C LEU A 147 -24.30 -5.22 13.29
N ILE A 148 -23.63 -5.91 12.37
CA ILE A 148 -22.20 -5.78 12.13
C ILE A 148 -21.84 -4.35 11.64
N ALA A 149 -22.57 -3.83 10.65
CA ALA A 149 -22.36 -2.47 10.16
C ALA A 149 -22.59 -1.42 11.26
N GLY A 150 -23.59 -1.63 12.12
CA GLY A 150 -23.85 -0.80 13.29
C GLY A 150 -22.68 -0.83 14.29
N MET A 151 -22.14 -2.01 14.61
CA MET A 151 -20.98 -2.15 15.49
C MET A 151 -19.76 -1.39 14.94
N ASN A 152 -19.46 -1.55 13.65
CA ASN A 152 -18.36 -0.84 12.99
C ASN A 152 -18.60 0.68 12.91
N TYR A 153 -19.84 1.12 12.76
CA TYR A 153 -20.20 2.54 12.76
C TYR A 153 -19.91 3.21 14.11
N TYR A 154 -20.32 2.55 15.21
CA TYR A 154 -20.13 3.07 16.56
C TYR A 154 -18.71 2.87 17.11
N GLY A 155 -17.86 2.13 16.40
CA GLY A 155 -16.48 1.89 16.83
C GLY A 155 -16.39 1.05 18.10
N THR A 156 -17.32 0.11 18.28
CA THR A 156 -17.23 -0.84 19.38
C THR A 156 -16.05 -1.77 19.08
N GLU A 157 -14.91 -1.50 19.74
CA GLU A 157 -13.79 -2.44 19.73
C GLU A 157 -14.27 -3.75 20.35
N GLU A 158 -14.42 -4.80 19.53
CA GLU A 158 -14.43 -6.14 20.10
C GLU A 158 -13.14 -6.28 20.89
N SER A 159 -13.27 -6.56 22.19
CA SER A 159 -12.07 -6.80 22.97
C SER A 159 -11.32 -7.97 22.27
N SER A 160 -10.04 -7.80 22.00
CA SER A 160 -9.20 -8.85 21.39
C SER A 160 -9.36 -10.20 22.12
N GLY A 161 -9.72 -10.18 23.40
CA GLY A 161 -10.07 -11.34 24.19
C GLY A 161 -11.33 -12.06 23.72
N ALA A 162 -12.40 -11.33 23.38
CA ALA A 162 -13.65 -11.95 22.90
C ALA A 162 -13.46 -12.62 21.54
N GLN A 163 -12.78 -11.96 20.62
CA GLN A 163 -12.43 -12.51 19.31
C GLN A 163 -11.57 -13.78 19.44
N ASN A 164 -10.56 -13.78 20.32
CA ASN A 164 -9.71 -14.95 20.56
C ASN A 164 -10.51 -16.14 21.13
N ILE A 165 -11.48 -15.89 22.01
CA ILE A 165 -12.36 -16.95 22.56
C ILE A 165 -13.26 -17.50 21.45
N MET A 166 -13.84 -16.65 20.60
CA MET A 166 -14.68 -17.08 19.49
C MET A 166 -13.90 -17.97 18.51
N ILE A 167 -12.74 -17.53 18.05
CA ILE A 167 -11.87 -18.28 17.14
C ILE A 167 -11.38 -19.58 17.80
N GLY A 168 -10.96 -19.54 19.06
CA GLY A 168 -10.54 -20.71 19.80
C GLY A 168 -11.64 -21.77 19.94
N THR A 169 -12.88 -21.33 20.22
CA THR A 169 -14.05 -22.22 20.32
C THR A 169 -14.36 -22.87 18.96
N GLU A 170 -14.39 -22.07 17.91
CA GLU A 170 -14.58 -22.56 16.54
C GLU A 170 -13.53 -23.60 16.15
N PHE A 171 -12.26 -23.29 16.36
CA PHE A 171 -11.15 -24.18 16.06
C PHE A 171 -11.26 -25.53 16.80
N VAL A 172 -11.61 -25.51 18.09
CA VAL A 172 -11.82 -26.72 18.87
C VAL A 172 -12.97 -27.56 18.33
N ILE A 173 -14.12 -26.93 17.98
CA ILE A 173 -15.27 -27.64 17.41
C ILE A 173 -14.88 -28.29 16.09
N VAL A 174 -14.17 -27.58 15.20
CA VAL A 174 -13.70 -28.09 13.90
C VAL A 174 -12.70 -29.24 14.07
N LEU A 175 -11.79 -29.14 15.04
CA LEU A 175 -10.87 -30.25 15.35
C LEU A 175 -11.59 -31.51 15.86
N ILE A 176 -12.60 -31.33 16.72
CA ILE A 176 -13.42 -32.44 17.23
C ILE A 176 -14.22 -33.07 16.08
N TYR A 177 -14.87 -32.24 15.25
CA TYR A 177 -15.57 -32.69 14.04
C TYR A 177 -14.65 -33.52 13.15
N THR A 178 -13.47 -33.00 12.82
CA THR A 178 -12.51 -33.65 11.97
C THR A 178 -11.97 -34.95 12.58
N GLY A 179 -11.60 -34.89 13.87
CA GLY A 179 -11.03 -36.05 14.59
C GLY A 179 -12.00 -37.20 14.73
N ILE A 180 -13.27 -36.92 15.08
CA ILE A 180 -14.31 -37.97 15.20
C ILE A 180 -14.71 -38.45 13.80
N GLY A 181 -14.96 -37.54 12.86
CA GLY A 181 -15.41 -37.85 11.51
C GLY A 181 -14.50 -38.81 10.74
N LEU A 182 -13.17 -38.77 11.00
CA LEU A 182 -12.21 -39.70 10.38
C LEU A 182 -12.55 -41.19 10.67
N PHE A 183 -13.18 -41.50 11.80
CA PHE A 183 -13.57 -42.88 12.16
C PHE A 183 -14.89 -43.32 11.51
N PHE A 184 -15.63 -42.39 10.88
CA PHE A 184 -16.92 -42.66 10.26
C PHE A 184 -16.86 -42.60 8.72
N ILE A 185 -15.68 -42.50 8.15
CA ILE A 185 -15.47 -42.53 6.72
C ILE A 185 -15.84 -43.92 6.16
N GLU A 186 -16.76 -43.92 5.21
CA GLU A 186 -17.10 -45.06 4.41
C GLU A 186 -16.30 -45.00 3.09
N THR A 187 -15.41 -45.98 2.88
CA THR A 187 -14.54 -46.02 1.68
C THR A 187 -15.33 -46.11 0.38
N ALA A 188 -16.57 -46.61 0.43
CA ALA A 188 -17.47 -46.67 -0.69
C ALA A 188 -17.79 -45.27 -1.25
N ASN A 189 -17.90 -44.25 -0.40
CA ASN A 189 -18.18 -42.87 -0.78
C ASN A 189 -16.99 -42.21 -1.51
N LEU A 190 -15.79 -42.77 -1.42
CA LEU A 190 -14.57 -42.27 -2.04
C LEU A 190 -14.19 -42.98 -3.33
N VAL A 191 -14.96 -44.00 -3.78
CA VAL A 191 -14.63 -44.81 -4.99
C VAL A 191 -14.63 -43.94 -6.24
N ASP A 192 -15.64 -43.11 -6.41
CA ASP A 192 -15.70 -42.11 -7.51
C ASP A 192 -15.02 -40.82 -7.03
N PHE A 193 -13.68 -40.87 -6.93
CA PHE A 193 -12.90 -39.83 -6.28
C PHE A 193 -12.95 -38.50 -7.01
N ALA A 194 -12.91 -38.49 -8.34
CA ALA A 194 -12.89 -37.28 -9.17
C ALA A 194 -13.94 -37.35 -10.32
N PRO A 195 -15.23 -37.26 -9.97
CA PRO A 195 -16.33 -37.49 -10.94
C PRO A 195 -16.34 -36.46 -12.08
N THR A 196 -15.88 -35.25 -11.85
CA THR A 196 -15.83 -34.15 -12.83
C THR A 196 -14.46 -34.03 -13.52
N GLY A 197 -13.51 -34.92 -13.15
CA GLY A 197 -12.16 -34.90 -13.68
C GLY A 197 -11.30 -33.68 -13.26
N PRO A 198 -10.13 -33.52 -13.90
CA PRO A 198 -9.21 -32.42 -13.53
C PRO A 198 -9.78 -31.01 -13.71
N SER A 199 -10.66 -30.80 -14.70
CA SER A 199 -11.29 -29.52 -14.95
C SER A 199 -12.21 -29.10 -13.81
N GLY A 200 -12.98 -30.01 -13.24
CA GLY A 200 -13.81 -29.74 -12.07
C GLY A 200 -12.98 -29.40 -10.84
N ILE A 201 -11.86 -30.11 -10.61
CA ILE A 201 -10.93 -29.82 -9.49
C ILE A 201 -10.41 -28.39 -9.58
N VAL A 202 -9.97 -27.97 -10.76
CA VAL A 202 -9.39 -26.62 -10.94
C VAL A 202 -10.47 -25.54 -10.87
N ALA A 203 -11.66 -25.75 -11.44
CA ALA A 203 -12.77 -24.82 -11.34
C ALA A 203 -13.21 -24.62 -9.88
N THR A 204 -13.34 -25.74 -9.13
CA THR A 204 -13.65 -25.71 -7.69
C THR A 204 -12.59 -24.96 -6.88
N THR A 205 -11.31 -24.98 -7.31
CA THR A 205 -10.25 -24.19 -6.67
C THR A 205 -10.59 -22.69 -6.65
N GLY A 206 -11.17 -22.16 -7.71
CA GLY A 206 -11.61 -20.76 -7.79
C GLY A 206 -12.69 -20.42 -6.76
N VAL A 207 -13.68 -21.31 -6.60
CA VAL A 207 -14.76 -21.13 -5.62
C VAL A 207 -14.22 -21.14 -4.20
N VAL A 208 -13.39 -22.14 -3.84
CA VAL A 208 -12.92 -22.34 -2.46
C VAL A 208 -11.79 -21.39 -2.05
N PHE A 209 -11.19 -20.67 -3.00
CA PHE A 209 -10.08 -19.77 -2.70
C PHE A 209 -10.47 -18.66 -1.69
N VAL A 210 -11.73 -18.23 -1.68
CA VAL A 210 -12.27 -17.24 -0.70
C VAL A 210 -12.01 -17.67 0.76
N THR A 211 -11.91 -18.96 1.04
CA THR A 211 -11.66 -19.47 2.40
C THR A 211 -10.22 -19.24 2.88
N PHE A 212 -9.33 -18.88 1.99
CA PHE A 212 -7.96 -18.54 2.31
C PHE A 212 -7.76 -17.04 2.56
N LEU A 213 -8.81 -16.20 2.38
CA LEU A 213 -8.73 -14.80 2.71
C LEU A 213 -8.57 -14.61 4.23
N GLY A 214 -7.64 -13.74 4.62
CA GLY A 214 -7.37 -13.45 6.02
C GLY A 214 -5.89 -13.49 6.41
N PHE A 215 -5.03 -14.29 5.77
CA PHE A 215 -3.60 -14.30 6.09
C PHE A 215 -2.95 -12.93 5.81
N GLU A 216 -3.44 -12.19 4.85
CA GLU A 216 -2.96 -10.86 4.49
C GLU A 216 -3.21 -9.80 5.58
N ILE A 217 -4.12 -10.07 6.54
CA ILE A 217 -4.36 -9.16 7.67
C ILE A 217 -3.09 -9.02 8.51
N ILE A 218 -2.26 -10.07 8.61
CA ILE A 218 -0.96 -10.01 9.30
C ILE A 218 -0.07 -8.91 8.67
N ALA A 219 -0.10 -8.78 7.34
CA ALA A 219 0.66 -7.74 6.64
C ALA A 219 0.08 -6.33 6.89
N THR A 220 -1.24 -6.19 7.12
CA THR A 220 -1.86 -4.88 7.41
C THR A 220 -1.50 -4.33 8.79
N VAL A 221 -1.10 -5.19 9.72
CA VAL A 221 -0.68 -4.86 11.08
C VAL A 221 0.82 -5.05 11.31
N ALA A 222 1.61 -5.11 10.23
CA ALA A 222 3.04 -5.39 10.29
C ALA A 222 3.81 -4.46 11.25
N GLY A 223 3.41 -3.18 11.34
CA GLY A 223 3.99 -2.19 12.26
C GLY A 223 3.78 -2.49 13.75
N GLU A 224 2.75 -3.29 14.10
CA GLU A 224 2.39 -3.66 15.48
C GLU A 224 2.99 -5.02 15.91
N VAL A 225 3.57 -5.78 14.99
CA VAL A 225 4.12 -7.12 15.25
C VAL A 225 5.48 -7.03 15.91
N LYS A 226 5.66 -7.77 17.03
CA LYS A 226 6.97 -7.95 17.67
C LYS A 226 7.89 -8.75 16.75
N LYS A 227 9.15 -8.29 16.57
CA LYS A 227 10.14 -8.96 15.69
C LYS A 227 9.55 -9.30 14.32
N PRO A 228 9.13 -8.30 13.53
CA PRO A 228 8.39 -8.50 12.28
C PRO A 228 9.11 -9.44 11.31
N GLY A 229 10.42 -9.29 11.12
CA GLY A 229 11.22 -10.13 10.23
C GLY A 229 11.17 -11.64 10.52
N LYS A 230 10.77 -12.05 11.73
CA LYS A 230 10.62 -13.45 12.09
C LYS A 230 9.16 -13.89 12.21
N LEU A 231 8.34 -13.08 12.88
CA LEU A 231 6.98 -13.50 13.20
C LEU A 231 6.03 -13.37 12.00
N ILE A 232 6.18 -12.34 11.17
CA ILE A 232 5.31 -12.16 9.99
C ILE A 232 5.41 -13.36 9.04
N PRO A 233 6.61 -13.73 8.51
CA PRO A 233 6.70 -14.87 7.60
C PRO A 233 6.30 -16.18 8.26
N LEU A 234 6.69 -16.39 9.52
CA LEU A 234 6.37 -17.62 10.24
C LEU A 234 4.86 -17.77 10.44
N THR A 235 4.17 -16.75 10.89
CA THR A 235 2.72 -16.81 11.15
C THR A 235 1.92 -16.90 9.87
N MET A 236 2.29 -16.18 8.81
CA MET A 236 1.63 -16.26 7.51
C MET A 236 1.75 -17.66 6.91
N VAL A 237 2.96 -18.22 6.86
CA VAL A 237 3.20 -19.57 6.30
C VAL A 237 2.50 -20.65 7.13
N LEU A 238 2.63 -20.61 8.47
CA LEU A 238 2.00 -21.60 9.34
C LEU A 238 0.46 -21.52 9.28
N SER A 239 -0.11 -20.33 9.19
CA SER A 239 -1.56 -20.15 9.02
C SER A 239 -2.03 -20.78 7.71
N VAL A 240 -1.40 -20.45 6.58
CA VAL A 240 -1.81 -20.98 5.27
C VAL A 240 -1.63 -22.50 5.21
N VAL A 241 -0.47 -23.02 5.61
CA VAL A 241 -0.21 -24.47 5.56
C VAL A 241 -1.12 -25.23 6.53
N GLY A 242 -1.29 -24.76 7.76
CA GLY A 242 -2.14 -25.38 8.76
C GLY A 242 -3.60 -25.43 8.33
N VAL A 243 -4.12 -24.31 7.82
CA VAL A 243 -5.50 -24.21 7.33
C VAL A 243 -5.69 -25.06 6.07
N THR A 244 -4.72 -25.10 5.16
CA THR A 244 -4.77 -25.98 3.97
C THR A 244 -4.95 -27.44 4.36
N ILE A 245 -4.10 -27.94 5.27
CA ILE A 245 -4.17 -29.32 5.75
C ILE A 245 -5.52 -29.58 6.41
N LEU A 246 -5.97 -28.68 7.27
CA LEU A 246 -7.25 -28.80 7.97
C LEU A 246 -8.41 -28.90 6.96
N TYR A 247 -8.47 -28.02 5.97
CA TYR A 247 -9.51 -28.00 4.95
C TYR A 247 -9.51 -29.25 4.06
N MET A 248 -8.33 -29.73 3.67
CA MET A 248 -8.21 -30.99 2.93
C MET A 248 -8.80 -32.15 3.73
N ILE A 249 -8.52 -32.23 5.04
CA ILE A 249 -9.03 -33.31 5.90
C ILE A 249 -10.54 -33.15 6.11
N ILE A 250 -11.06 -31.92 6.32
CA ILE A 250 -12.49 -31.67 6.46
C ILE A 250 -13.25 -32.16 5.19
N MET A 251 -12.72 -31.85 4.01
CA MET A 251 -13.36 -32.31 2.76
C MET A 251 -13.34 -33.83 2.61
N ILE A 252 -12.23 -34.49 2.97
CA ILE A 252 -12.15 -35.97 2.96
C ILE A 252 -13.16 -36.56 3.94
N VAL A 253 -13.27 -35.97 5.15
CA VAL A 253 -14.27 -36.40 6.15
C VAL A 253 -15.70 -36.18 5.62
N SER A 254 -15.99 -34.98 5.12
CA SER A 254 -17.34 -34.64 4.70
C SER A 254 -17.83 -35.51 3.55
N THR A 255 -17.01 -35.71 2.51
CA THR A 255 -17.34 -36.56 1.36
C THR A 255 -17.18 -38.05 1.62
N GLY A 256 -16.44 -38.42 2.68
CA GLY A 256 -16.28 -39.81 3.10
C GLY A 256 -17.42 -40.30 4.01
N VAL A 257 -18.00 -39.40 4.81
CA VAL A 257 -19.13 -39.74 5.73
C VAL A 257 -20.47 -39.74 4.99
N ILE A 258 -20.68 -38.76 4.12
CA ILE A 258 -21.90 -38.66 3.29
C ILE A 258 -21.50 -38.69 1.80
N PRO A 259 -22.25 -39.42 0.93
CA PRO A 259 -22.03 -39.38 -0.51
C PRO A 259 -22.00 -37.93 -1.04
N TYR A 260 -21.04 -37.61 -1.91
CA TYR A 260 -20.84 -36.26 -2.41
C TYR A 260 -22.07 -35.67 -3.13
N GLN A 261 -22.90 -36.53 -3.75
CA GLN A 261 -24.16 -36.12 -4.41
C GLN A 261 -25.19 -35.61 -3.41
N GLU A 262 -25.28 -36.23 -2.20
CA GLU A 262 -26.17 -35.83 -1.15
C GLU A 262 -25.63 -34.56 -0.46
N LEU A 263 -24.32 -34.53 -0.20
CA LEU A 263 -23.64 -33.38 0.39
C LEU A 263 -23.76 -32.13 -0.48
N GLY A 264 -23.69 -32.26 -1.83
CA GLY A 264 -23.81 -31.15 -2.79
C GLY A 264 -25.17 -30.46 -2.75
N GLY A 265 -26.25 -31.18 -2.37
CA GLY A 265 -27.57 -30.60 -2.19
C GLY A 265 -27.85 -29.90 -0.87
N SER A 266 -26.90 -29.95 0.08
CA SER A 266 -27.10 -29.43 1.43
C SER A 266 -26.86 -27.93 1.54
N LEU A 267 -27.72 -27.23 2.30
CA LEU A 267 -27.51 -25.83 2.68
C LEU A 267 -26.65 -25.67 3.95
N VAL A 268 -26.51 -26.76 4.75
CA VAL A 268 -25.76 -26.79 6.00
C VAL A 268 -24.84 -28.03 6.08
N PRO A 269 -23.93 -28.21 5.06
CA PRO A 269 -23.27 -29.48 4.79
C PRO A 269 -22.49 -30.07 5.96
N VAL A 270 -21.80 -29.22 6.74
CA VAL A 270 -21.00 -29.69 7.88
C VAL A 270 -21.90 -30.15 9.05
N ALA A 271 -23.07 -29.54 9.21
CA ALA A 271 -24.04 -29.97 10.22
C ALA A 271 -24.68 -31.32 9.86
N ASP A 272 -24.98 -31.56 8.56
CA ASP A 272 -25.52 -32.83 8.07
C ASP A 272 -24.50 -33.97 8.25
N VAL A 273 -23.22 -33.70 8.02
CA VAL A 273 -22.17 -34.68 8.32
C VAL A 273 -22.05 -34.94 9.82
N ALA A 274 -22.12 -33.90 10.64
CA ALA A 274 -22.00 -34.03 12.09
C ALA A 274 -23.15 -34.84 12.72
N VAL A 275 -24.36 -34.78 12.14
CA VAL A 275 -25.49 -35.55 12.68
C VAL A 275 -25.25 -37.07 12.60
N VAL A 276 -24.47 -37.55 11.61
CA VAL A 276 -24.17 -38.97 11.42
C VAL A 276 -23.40 -39.56 12.59
N PHE A 277 -22.43 -38.86 13.14
CA PHE A 277 -21.57 -39.39 14.19
C PHE A 277 -21.77 -38.72 15.57
N ALA A 278 -22.41 -37.58 15.67
CA ALA A 278 -22.63 -36.85 16.93
C ALA A 278 -24.09 -36.52 17.22
N GLY A 279 -25.02 -36.89 16.33
CA GLY A 279 -26.44 -36.66 16.48
C GLY A 279 -26.77 -35.17 16.62
N SER A 280 -27.83 -34.85 17.36
CA SER A 280 -28.29 -33.46 17.55
C SER A 280 -27.26 -32.57 18.28
N ILE A 281 -26.43 -33.15 19.13
CA ILE A 281 -25.39 -32.38 19.84
C ILE A 281 -24.35 -31.89 18.81
N GLY A 282 -23.97 -32.73 17.85
CA GLY A 282 -23.07 -32.34 16.77
C GLY A 282 -23.63 -31.23 15.90
N VAL A 283 -24.92 -31.33 15.53
CA VAL A 283 -25.62 -30.27 14.78
C VAL A 283 -25.59 -28.94 15.53
N VAL A 284 -25.98 -28.93 16.80
CA VAL A 284 -25.99 -27.69 17.62
C VAL A 284 -24.59 -27.10 17.73
N ALA A 285 -23.54 -27.91 17.92
CA ALA A 285 -22.17 -27.44 18.02
C ALA A 285 -21.69 -26.84 16.70
N ILE A 286 -21.97 -27.49 15.55
CA ILE A 286 -21.58 -26.99 14.24
C ILE A 286 -22.35 -25.71 13.86
N VAL A 287 -23.68 -25.67 14.11
CA VAL A 287 -24.48 -24.47 13.86
C VAL A 287 -23.96 -23.29 14.68
N PHE A 288 -23.65 -23.51 15.95
CA PHE A 288 -23.07 -22.50 16.82
C PHE A 288 -21.72 -21.98 16.29
N ALA A 289 -20.83 -22.90 15.87
CA ALA A 289 -19.54 -22.54 15.28
C ALA A 289 -19.71 -21.77 13.96
N ALA A 290 -20.58 -22.24 13.06
CA ALA A 290 -20.84 -21.59 11.77
C ALA A 290 -21.42 -20.17 11.92
N VAL A 291 -22.33 -19.97 12.88
CA VAL A 291 -22.91 -18.66 13.20
C VAL A 291 -21.85 -17.68 13.72
N ILE A 292 -21.03 -18.11 14.67
CA ILE A 292 -19.93 -17.29 15.20
C ILE A 292 -18.91 -16.97 14.10
N ALA A 293 -18.51 -17.98 13.32
CA ALA A 293 -17.59 -17.82 12.21
C ALA A 293 -18.11 -16.81 11.18
N ALA A 294 -19.40 -16.88 10.82
CA ALA A 294 -20.00 -15.97 9.85
C ALA A 294 -20.04 -14.52 10.35
N ILE A 295 -20.36 -14.30 11.63
CA ILE A 295 -20.35 -12.98 12.26
C ILE A 295 -18.91 -12.43 12.29
N SER A 296 -17.94 -13.20 12.78
CA SER A 296 -16.54 -12.79 12.90
C SER A 296 -15.93 -12.48 11.54
N SER A 297 -16.12 -13.36 10.53
CA SER A 297 -15.58 -13.17 9.18
C SER A 297 -16.21 -11.97 8.48
N SER A 298 -17.52 -11.78 8.59
CA SER A 298 -18.19 -10.62 8.00
C SER A 298 -17.79 -9.31 8.70
N ASN A 299 -17.62 -9.31 10.03
CA ASN A 299 -17.15 -8.15 10.77
C ASN A 299 -15.75 -7.74 10.31
N SER A 300 -14.82 -8.69 10.22
CA SER A 300 -13.46 -8.45 9.70
C SER A 300 -13.49 -7.93 8.27
N SER A 301 -14.36 -8.47 7.41
CA SER A 301 -14.47 -8.05 6.01
C SER A 301 -15.02 -6.62 5.88
N ILE A 302 -16.07 -6.24 6.59
CA ILE A 302 -16.63 -4.87 6.58
C ILE A 302 -15.61 -3.87 7.12
N LEU A 303 -14.93 -4.22 8.21
CA LEU A 303 -13.88 -3.38 8.80
C LEU A 303 -12.72 -3.18 7.81
N ALA A 304 -12.21 -4.25 7.23
CA ALA A 304 -11.12 -4.19 6.25
C ALA A 304 -11.52 -3.41 5.00
N ALA A 305 -12.72 -3.65 4.45
CA ALA A 305 -13.24 -2.93 3.28
C ALA A 305 -13.34 -1.42 3.54
N SER A 306 -13.86 -1.02 4.70
CA SER A 306 -13.96 0.39 5.06
C SER A 306 -12.58 1.05 5.24
N ARG A 307 -11.59 0.31 5.76
CA ARG A 307 -10.21 0.79 5.89
C ARG A 307 -9.49 0.93 4.55
N VAL A 308 -9.72 0.01 3.60
CA VAL A 308 -9.20 0.13 2.23
C VAL A 308 -9.75 1.40 1.56
N LEU A 309 -11.06 1.61 1.67
CA LEU A 309 -11.72 2.78 1.09
C LEU A 309 -11.20 4.10 1.72
N PHE A 310 -10.98 4.09 3.05
CA PHE A 310 -10.38 5.19 3.79
C PHE A 310 -8.92 5.45 3.35
N ALA A 311 -8.12 4.40 3.18
CA ALA A 311 -6.74 4.52 2.70
C ALA A 311 -6.68 5.09 1.28
N MET A 312 -7.54 4.61 0.37
CA MET A 312 -7.66 5.19 -0.98
C MET A 312 -8.04 6.67 -0.96
N GLY A 313 -8.90 7.10 -0.02
CA GLY A 313 -9.25 8.50 0.18
C GLY A 313 -8.05 9.33 0.63
N ARG A 314 -7.27 8.83 1.57
CA ARG A 314 -6.03 9.48 2.05
C ARG A 314 -5.00 9.65 0.93
N ASP A 315 -4.89 8.68 0.05
CA ASP A 315 -3.95 8.68 -1.08
C ASP A 315 -4.53 9.41 -2.33
N ASN A 316 -5.65 10.15 -2.16
CA ASN A 316 -6.38 10.87 -3.20
C ASN A 316 -6.88 10.00 -4.37
N LEU A 317 -6.95 8.68 -4.20
CA LEU A 317 -7.52 7.75 -5.18
C LEU A 317 -9.04 7.62 -5.05
N MET A 318 -9.63 8.15 -3.96
CA MET A 318 -11.07 8.16 -3.70
C MET A 318 -11.50 9.53 -3.17
N SER A 319 -12.81 9.82 -3.22
CA SER A 319 -13.37 11.08 -2.77
C SER A 319 -13.09 11.35 -1.28
N ASP A 320 -12.66 12.58 -0.95
CA ASP A 320 -12.48 13.04 0.43
C ASP A 320 -13.73 12.87 1.29
N TRP A 321 -14.92 12.85 0.67
CA TRP A 321 -16.18 12.59 1.37
C TRP A 321 -16.20 11.23 2.07
N LEU A 322 -15.54 10.21 1.50
CA LEU A 322 -15.43 8.87 2.09
C LEU A 322 -14.33 8.76 3.16
N ASN A 323 -13.39 9.71 3.16
CA ASN A 323 -12.27 9.75 4.09
C ASN A 323 -12.58 10.50 5.40
N GLU A 324 -13.82 10.94 5.59
CA GLU A 324 -14.22 11.68 6.79
C GLU A 324 -14.47 10.73 7.97
N THR A 325 -13.83 11.05 9.10
CA THR A 325 -14.05 10.34 10.37
C THR A 325 -15.17 10.98 11.16
N HIS A 326 -15.91 10.18 11.92
CA HIS A 326 -17.00 10.66 12.76
C HIS A 326 -16.46 11.37 14.01
N ASP A 327 -16.86 12.61 14.28
CA ASP A 327 -16.37 13.46 15.37
C ASP A 327 -16.41 12.81 16.75
N ARG A 328 -17.40 11.96 17.01
CA ARG A 328 -17.61 11.30 18.32
C ARG A 328 -17.00 9.92 18.43
N PHE A 329 -17.01 9.15 17.33
CA PHE A 329 -16.67 7.72 17.37
C PHE A 329 -15.30 7.44 16.74
N ASN A 330 -14.66 8.43 16.10
CA ASN A 330 -13.39 8.31 15.39
C ASN A 330 -13.34 7.16 14.35
N THR A 331 -14.51 6.81 13.78
CA THR A 331 -14.66 5.76 12.78
C THR A 331 -14.85 6.35 11.39
N PRO A 332 -14.43 5.68 10.31
CA PRO A 332 -14.69 6.08 8.93
C PRO A 332 -16.15 5.76 8.56
N HIS A 333 -17.09 6.41 9.24
CA HIS A 333 -18.53 6.08 9.25
C HIS A 333 -19.17 6.06 7.86
N ARG A 334 -18.73 6.96 6.95
CA ARG A 334 -19.26 7.02 5.58
C ARG A 334 -18.78 5.84 4.74
N ALA A 335 -17.51 5.43 4.91
CA ALA A 335 -16.97 4.23 4.27
C ALA A 335 -17.69 2.96 4.77
N VAL A 336 -17.97 2.87 6.09
CA VAL A 336 -18.74 1.75 6.68
C VAL A 336 -20.14 1.68 6.09
N VAL A 337 -20.87 2.81 6.02
CA VAL A 337 -22.23 2.86 5.47
C VAL A 337 -22.24 2.51 3.99
N ALA A 338 -21.32 3.05 3.19
CA ALA A 338 -21.20 2.73 1.77
C ALA A 338 -20.94 1.24 1.55
N THR A 339 -19.99 0.67 2.29
CA THR A 339 -19.66 -0.75 2.24
C THR A 339 -20.85 -1.62 2.63
N GLY A 340 -21.51 -1.30 3.76
CA GLY A 340 -22.69 -2.02 4.23
C GLY A 340 -23.87 -1.96 3.25
N ALA A 341 -24.12 -0.81 2.63
CA ALA A 341 -25.21 -0.64 1.66
C ALA A 341 -24.98 -1.49 0.40
N VAL A 342 -23.76 -1.52 -0.15
CA VAL A 342 -23.46 -2.38 -1.31
C VAL A 342 -23.54 -3.85 -0.94
N THR A 343 -22.99 -4.23 0.22
CA THR A 343 -23.09 -5.62 0.74
C THR A 343 -24.55 -6.05 0.92
N ALA A 344 -25.42 -5.16 1.45
CA ALA A 344 -26.85 -5.43 1.57
C ALA A 344 -27.53 -5.66 0.20
N GLY A 345 -27.13 -4.86 -0.80
CA GLY A 345 -27.58 -5.08 -2.19
C GLY A 345 -27.17 -6.45 -2.72
N LEU A 346 -25.92 -6.88 -2.49
CA LEU A 346 -25.41 -8.19 -2.89
C LEU A 346 -26.16 -9.35 -2.22
N ILE A 347 -26.47 -9.24 -0.91
CA ILE A 347 -27.29 -10.22 -0.19
C ILE A 347 -28.70 -10.26 -0.82
N GLY A 348 -29.27 -9.08 -1.16
CA GLY A 348 -30.58 -8.95 -1.77
C GLY A 348 -30.69 -9.67 -3.14
N ILE A 349 -29.62 -9.74 -3.92
CA ILE A 349 -29.57 -10.52 -5.19
C ILE A 349 -29.89 -12.00 -4.93
N GLY A 350 -29.62 -12.52 -3.73
CA GLY A 350 -29.97 -13.88 -3.33
C GLY A 350 -31.47 -14.21 -3.37
N LEU A 351 -32.36 -13.22 -3.51
CA LEU A 351 -33.80 -13.46 -3.73
C LEU A 351 -34.07 -14.04 -5.11
N GLU A 352 -33.28 -13.66 -6.11
CA GLU A 352 -33.48 -14.02 -7.51
C GLU A 352 -32.50 -15.11 -8.01
N VAL A 353 -31.28 -15.15 -7.49
CA VAL A 353 -30.20 -16.03 -7.94
C VAL A 353 -30.10 -17.25 -7.04
N GLU A 354 -30.30 -18.46 -7.59
CA GLU A 354 -30.23 -19.71 -6.81
C GLU A 354 -28.79 -20.01 -6.31
N ALA A 355 -27.79 -19.88 -7.19
CA ALA A 355 -26.40 -20.16 -6.89
C ALA A 355 -25.66 -18.93 -6.31
N ILE A 356 -26.36 -18.05 -5.58
CA ILE A 356 -25.78 -16.79 -5.09
C ILE A 356 -24.54 -17.01 -4.22
N VAL A 357 -24.50 -18.06 -3.41
CA VAL A 357 -23.37 -18.36 -2.51
C VAL A 357 -22.10 -18.63 -3.31
N ALA A 358 -22.20 -19.48 -4.36
CA ALA A 358 -21.06 -19.77 -5.23
C ALA A 358 -20.59 -18.52 -5.98
N LEU A 359 -21.52 -17.74 -6.53
CA LEU A 359 -21.21 -16.51 -7.25
C LEU A 359 -20.47 -15.50 -6.36
N LEU A 360 -20.96 -15.26 -5.13
CA LEU A 360 -20.34 -14.34 -4.19
C LEU A 360 -18.93 -14.80 -3.81
N ALA A 361 -18.76 -16.10 -3.53
CA ALA A 361 -17.46 -16.69 -3.19
C ALA A 361 -16.46 -16.56 -4.36
N GLU A 362 -16.87 -16.91 -5.59
CA GLU A 362 -15.99 -16.84 -6.75
C GLU A 362 -15.60 -15.41 -7.12
N VAL A 363 -16.52 -14.43 -7.06
CA VAL A 363 -16.18 -13.02 -7.34
C VAL A 363 -15.24 -12.46 -6.30
N ALA A 364 -15.42 -12.81 -5.02
CA ALA A 364 -14.46 -12.46 -3.97
C ALA A 364 -13.08 -13.06 -4.28
N SER A 365 -13.02 -14.37 -4.60
CA SER A 365 -11.78 -15.07 -4.99
C SER A 365 -11.10 -14.41 -6.18
N PHE A 366 -11.85 -14.07 -7.24
CA PHE A 366 -11.35 -13.39 -8.43
C PHE A 366 -10.64 -12.07 -8.06
N SER A 367 -11.28 -11.23 -7.26
CA SER A 367 -10.78 -9.93 -6.86
C SER A 367 -9.45 -10.04 -6.10
N PHE A 368 -9.35 -11.03 -5.20
CA PHE A 368 -8.12 -11.26 -4.43
C PHE A 368 -7.02 -11.94 -5.26
N LEU A 369 -7.36 -12.84 -6.19
CA LEU A 369 -6.36 -13.43 -7.10
C LEU A 369 -5.73 -12.36 -8.01
N VAL A 370 -6.49 -11.39 -8.47
CA VAL A 370 -5.95 -10.23 -9.22
C VAL A 370 -5.04 -9.40 -8.30
N THR A 371 -5.47 -9.13 -7.07
CA THR A 371 -4.66 -8.41 -6.08
C THR A 371 -3.33 -9.11 -5.81
N TYR A 372 -3.36 -10.43 -5.56
CA TYR A 372 -2.13 -11.19 -5.28
C TYR A 372 -1.24 -11.32 -6.52
N ALA A 373 -1.80 -11.43 -7.72
CA ALA A 373 -1.01 -11.35 -8.94
C ALA A 373 -0.22 -10.04 -9.03
N LEU A 374 -0.84 -8.91 -8.71
CA LEU A 374 -0.17 -7.60 -8.67
C LEU A 374 0.81 -7.45 -7.50
N VAL A 375 0.55 -8.07 -6.36
CA VAL A 375 1.51 -8.15 -5.23
C VAL A 375 2.79 -8.87 -5.64
N HIS A 376 2.69 -9.97 -6.37
CA HIS A 376 3.86 -10.68 -6.91
C HIS A 376 4.67 -9.81 -7.86
N VAL A 377 4.00 -9.03 -8.72
CA VAL A 377 4.67 -8.08 -9.63
C VAL A 377 5.32 -6.95 -8.83
N ALA A 378 4.63 -6.42 -7.81
CA ALA A 378 5.19 -5.38 -6.95
C ALA A 378 6.46 -5.85 -6.23
N LEU A 379 6.49 -7.09 -5.71
CA LEU A 379 7.70 -7.66 -5.11
C LEU A 379 8.88 -7.66 -6.08
N VAL A 380 8.65 -8.08 -7.34
CA VAL A 380 9.71 -8.06 -8.37
C VAL A 380 10.18 -6.63 -8.64
N THR A 381 9.26 -5.68 -8.63
CA THR A 381 9.57 -4.25 -8.82
C THR A 381 10.44 -3.73 -7.67
N PHE A 382 10.06 -3.97 -6.41
CA PHE A 382 10.85 -3.55 -5.25
C PHE A 382 12.26 -4.14 -5.22
N ARG A 383 12.42 -5.43 -5.51
CA ARG A 383 13.74 -6.07 -5.57
C ARG A 383 14.62 -5.55 -6.71
N ARG A 384 14.03 -5.04 -7.80
CA ARG A 384 14.80 -4.49 -8.94
C ARG A 384 15.12 -3.02 -8.79
N ALA A 385 14.19 -2.24 -8.24
CA ALA A 385 14.37 -0.82 -8.01
C ALA A 385 15.24 -0.55 -6.77
N ASP A 386 15.24 -1.48 -5.80
CA ASP A 386 16.01 -1.42 -4.55
C ASP A 386 15.95 -0.04 -3.85
N PRO A 387 14.73 0.50 -3.61
CA PRO A 387 14.60 1.82 -3.04
C PRO A 387 15.07 1.83 -1.56
N PRO A 388 15.60 2.96 -1.05
CA PRO A 388 16.16 3.05 0.30
C PRO A 388 15.21 2.68 1.44
N GLU A 389 13.89 2.85 1.23
CA GLU A 389 12.86 2.50 2.20
C GLU A 389 12.54 1.00 2.27
N TYR A 390 13.01 0.19 1.31
CA TYR A 390 12.79 -1.24 1.24
C TYR A 390 14.00 -2.02 1.77
N ASP A 391 13.94 -2.44 3.04
CA ASP A 391 15.00 -3.23 3.70
C ASP A 391 14.36 -4.45 4.37
N PRO A 392 14.12 -5.56 3.63
CA PRO A 392 13.41 -6.71 4.15
C PRO A 392 14.25 -7.51 5.14
N ASP A 393 13.71 -7.69 6.37
CA ASP A 393 14.29 -8.62 7.36
C ASP A 393 14.10 -10.09 6.97
N PHE A 394 13.12 -10.38 6.10
CA PHE A 394 12.87 -11.70 5.51
C PHE A 394 12.83 -11.57 3.99
N GLU A 395 13.66 -12.34 3.33
CA GLU A 395 13.68 -12.46 1.88
C GLU A 395 13.34 -13.89 1.45
N ILE A 396 12.61 -14.02 0.35
CA ILE A 396 12.44 -15.30 -0.34
C ILE A 396 13.82 -15.76 -0.78
N PRO A 397 14.26 -16.99 -0.39
CA PRO A 397 15.59 -17.50 -0.75
C PRO A 397 15.88 -17.36 -2.24
N GLU A 398 17.10 -16.99 -2.61
CA GLU A 398 17.52 -16.76 -4.01
C GLU A 398 17.19 -17.95 -4.94
N ILE A 399 17.26 -19.17 -4.42
CA ILE A 399 16.90 -20.40 -5.18
C ILE A 399 15.43 -20.42 -5.59
N LEU A 400 14.54 -19.78 -4.78
CA LEU A 400 13.10 -19.69 -5.01
C LEU A 400 12.68 -18.41 -5.69
N TYR A 401 13.54 -17.42 -5.76
CA TYR A 401 13.33 -16.18 -6.49
C TYR A 401 14.03 -16.26 -7.87
N PRO A 402 13.36 -15.92 -9.00
CA PRO A 402 11.99 -15.35 -9.12
C PRO A 402 10.87 -16.40 -9.27
N ILE A 403 11.12 -17.67 -8.94
CA ILE A 403 10.14 -18.76 -9.17
C ILE A 403 8.83 -18.48 -8.42
N VAL A 404 8.90 -18.10 -7.14
CA VAL A 404 7.70 -17.84 -6.31
C VAL A 404 6.83 -16.74 -6.90
N PRO A 405 7.31 -15.51 -7.17
CA PRO A 405 6.44 -14.48 -7.72
C PRO A 405 5.94 -14.80 -9.13
N VAL A 406 6.77 -15.37 -10.00
CA VAL A 406 6.35 -15.75 -11.36
C VAL A 406 5.30 -16.84 -11.33
N LEU A 407 5.52 -17.89 -10.55
CA LEU A 407 4.55 -18.98 -10.40
C LEU A 407 3.26 -18.47 -9.74
N GLY A 408 3.35 -17.55 -8.77
CA GLY A 408 2.20 -16.92 -8.13
C GLY A 408 1.31 -16.16 -9.11
N VAL A 409 1.91 -15.35 -10.00
CA VAL A 409 1.17 -14.67 -11.09
C VAL A 409 0.50 -15.71 -12.00
N LEU A 410 1.27 -16.69 -12.49
CA LEU A 410 0.77 -17.68 -13.43
C LEU A 410 -0.34 -18.53 -12.80
N ALA A 411 -0.19 -18.96 -11.55
CA ALA A 411 -1.21 -19.74 -10.84
C ALA A 411 -2.49 -18.92 -10.59
N SER A 412 -2.36 -17.65 -10.16
CA SER A 412 -3.51 -16.77 -9.97
C SER A 412 -4.28 -16.56 -11.27
N VAL A 413 -3.59 -16.25 -12.36
CA VAL A 413 -4.21 -16.08 -13.69
C VAL A 413 -4.80 -17.38 -14.16
N PHE A 414 -4.12 -18.52 -13.99
CA PHE A 414 -4.64 -19.83 -14.39
C PHE A 414 -5.94 -20.17 -13.66
N VAL A 415 -6.01 -19.98 -12.34
CA VAL A 415 -7.25 -20.21 -11.58
C VAL A 415 -8.39 -19.30 -12.09
N ILE A 416 -8.10 -18.01 -12.31
CA ILE A 416 -9.08 -17.06 -12.85
C ILE A 416 -9.66 -17.54 -14.19
N THR A 417 -8.84 -18.08 -15.09
CA THR A 417 -9.30 -18.56 -16.40
C THR A 417 -10.22 -19.80 -16.32
N GLN A 418 -10.22 -20.51 -15.20
CA GLN A 418 -11.04 -21.70 -14.96
C GLN A 418 -12.35 -21.40 -14.23
N MET A 419 -12.53 -20.17 -13.72
CA MET A 419 -13.76 -19.75 -13.08
C MET A 419 -14.93 -19.66 -14.07
N ALA A 420 -16.16 -19.64 -13.56
CA ALA A 420 -17.35 -19.48 -14.38
C ALA A 420 -17.28 -18.20 -15.24
N GLN A 421 -17.76 -18.24 -16.48
CA GLN A 421 -17.69 -17.09 -17.39
C GLN A 421 -18.34 -15.85 -16.82
N ILE A 422 -19.46 -15.98 -16.12
CA ILE A 422 -20.14 -14.85 -15.48
C ILE A 422 -19.24 -14.19 -14.43
N VAL A 423 -18.47 -14.98 -13.68
CA VAL A 423 -17.51 -14.47 -12.69
C VAL A 423 -16.36 -13.73 -13.37
N GLN A 424 -15.84 -14.26 -14.47
CA GLN A 424 -14.80 -13.60 -15.26
C GLN A 424 -15.28 -12.23 -15.78
N PHE A 425 -16.53 -12.15 -16.28
CA PHE A 425 -17.11 -10.88 -16.74
C PHE A 425 -17.34 -9.88 -15.60
N VAL A 426 -17.90 -10.34 -14.47
CA VAL A 426 -18.13 -9.48 -13.30
C VAL A 426 -16.79 -9.01 -12.71
N GLY A 427 -15.83 -9.92 -12.57
CA GLY A 427 -14.50 -9.60 -12.06
C GLY A 427 -13.74 -8.66 -12.99
N ALA A 428 -13.76 -8.89 -14.31
CA ALA A 428 -13.18 -7.97 -15.28
C ALA A 428 -13.87 -6.59 -15.25
N GLY A 429 -15.19 -6.57 -15.00
CA GLY A 429 -15.94 -5.34 -14.78
C GLY A 429 -15.45 -4.56 -13.54
N ILE A 430 -15.18 -5.24 -12.43
CA ILE A 430 -14.63 -4.65 -11.19
C ILE A 430 -13.24 -4.03 -11.45
N VAL A 431 -12.34 -4.79 -12.09
CA VAL A 431 -11.01 -4.31 -12.49
C VAL A 431 -11.13 -3.11 -13.44
N GLY A 432 -12.01 -3.22 -14.43
CA GLY A 432 -12.30 -2.14 -15.38
C GLY A 432 -12.83 -0.88 -14.69
N LEU A 433 -13.71 -1.03 -13.69
CA LEU A 433 -14.19 0.09 -12.89
C LEU A 433 -13.05 0.79 -12.14
N GLY A 434 -12.11 0.04 -11.55
CA GLY A 434 -10.92 0.60 -10.91
C GLY A 434 -10.07 1.41 -11.90
N GLY A 435 -9.83 0.89 -13.09
CA GLY A 435 -9.10 1.59 -14.17
C GLY A 435 -9.83 2.83 -14.69
N VAL A 436 -11.14 2.72 -14.96
CA VAL A 436 -11.99 3.85 -15.42
C VAL A 436 -12.05 4.93 -14.33
N TRP A 437 -12.20 4.54 -13.07
CA TRP A 437 -12.21 5.47 -11.95
C TRP A 437 -10.89 6.24 -11.85
N TYR A 438 -9.78 5.53 -12.01
CA TYR A 438 -8.47 6.18 -12.04
C TYR A 438 -8.39 7.24 -13.15
N LEU A 439 -8.76 6.88 -14.39
CA LEU A 439 -8.70 7.80 -15.54
C LEU A 439 -9.65 8.98 -15.41
N ALA A 440 -10.83 8.77 -14.82
CA ALA A 440 -11.88 9.79 -14.72
C ALA A 440 -11.70 10.72 -13.51
N TYR A 441 -11.15 10.24 -12.41
CA TYR A 441 -11.09 10.95 -11.14
C TYR A 441 -9.69 11.00 -10.53
N ALA A 442 -9.04 9.85 -10.33
CA ALA A 442 -7.86 9.76 -9.50
C ALA A 442 -6.60 10.31 -10.19
N ARG A 443 -6.49 10.21 -11.52
CA ARG A 443 -5.29 10.61 -12.28
C ARG A 443 -4.87 12.07 -12.01
N THR A 444 -5.81 12.98 -11.83
CA THR A 444 -5.54 14.41 -11.58
C THR A 444 -5.20 14.70 -10.11
N ASN A 445 -5.48 13.76 -9.20
CA ASN A 445 -5.34 13.95 -7.76
C ASN A 445 -4.30 13.01 -7.14
N ALA A 446 -3.93 11.94 -7.85
CA ALA A 446 -2.98 10.94 -7.36
C ALA A 446 -1.57 11.51 -7.21
N VAL A 447 -0.86 11.07 -6.17
CA VAL A 447 0.44 11.62 -5.76
C VAL A 447 1.58 10.66 -6.05
N GLU A 448 1.34 9.35 -6.18
CA GLU A 448 2.40 8.34 -6.30
C GLU A 448 2.59 7.83 -7.73
N GLU A 449 3.80 7.98 -8.27
CA GLU A 449 4.18 7.46 -9.59
C GLU A 449 4.60 5.99 -9.58
N GLY A 450 4.96 5.42 -8.44
CA GLY A 450 5.40 4.02 -8.29
C GLY A 450 6.80 3.75 -8.85
N LEU A 451 7.41 2.65 -8.38
CA LEU A 451 8.78 2.25 -8.70
C LEU A 451 8.91 1.46 -10.01
N LEU A 452 7.80 1.20 -10.72
CA LEU A 452 7.81 0.33 -11.90
C LEU A 452 8.76 0.82 -12.99
N ARG A 453 8.91 2.15 -13.13
CA ARG A 453 9.80 2.77 -14.10
C ARG A 453 11.27 2.48 -13.79
N ASP A 454 11.66 2.58 -12.52
CA ASP A 454 13.05 2.37 -12.07
C ASP A 454 13.45 0.89 -12.13
N ALA A 455 12.46 0.00 -12.07
CA ALA A 455 12.65 -1.44 -12.19
C ALA A 455 12.81 -1.95 -13.63
N LEU A 456 12.45 -1.15 -14.64
CA LEU A 456 12.53 -1.55 -16.05
C LEU A 456 13.95 -1.40 -16.59
N PRO A 457 14.49 -2.40 -17.33
CA PRO A 457 15.81 -2.28 -17.97
C PRO A 457 15.83 -1.15 -18.99
N GLY A 458 16.69 -0.14 -18.81
CA GLY A 458 16.85 0.98 -19.72
C GLY A 458 16.04 2.23 -19.35
N GLY A 459 15.48 2.30 -18.16
CA GLY A 459 15.00 3.55 -17.59
C GLY A 459 16.21 4.42 -17.23
N ASP A 460 16.35 5.61 -17.85
CA ASP A 460 17.31 6.59 -17.37
C ASP A 460 16.92 7.01 -15.95
N PRO A 461 17.88 7.19 -15.03
CA PRO A 461 17.58 7.63 -13.67
C PRO A 461 16.81 8.96 -13.69
N THR A 462 15.77 9.06 -12.88
CA THR A 462 15.00 10.30 -12.74
C THR A 462 15.85 11.33 -12.02
N TYR A 463 16.03 12.51 -12.58
CA TYR A 463 16.70 13.62 -11.89
C TYR A 463 15.71 14.33 -10.97
N THR A 464 15.92 14.20 -9.66
CA THR A 464 14.96 14.65 -8.64
C THR A 464 15.44 15.91 -7.93
N VAL A 465 14.62 16.97 -7.96
CA VAL A 465 14.88 18.24 -7.26
C VAL A 465 13.88 18.47 -6.15
N VAL A 466 14.36 18.57 -4.90
CA VAL A 466 13.50 18.86 -3.75
C VAL A 466 13.49 20.36 -3.46
N VAL A 467 12.29 20.93 -3.37
CA VAL A 467 12.05 22.35 -3.16
C VAL A 467 11.19 22.56 -1.90
N PRO A 468 11.80 22.85 -0.74
CA PRO A 468 11.06 23.22 0.46
C PRO A 468 10.34 24.57 0.28
N ILE A 469 9.00 24.54 0.37
CA ILE A 469 8.14 25.71 0.17
C ILE A 469 7.45 26.10 1.48
N VAL A 470 7.69 27.33 1.89
CA VAL A 470 7.11 27.91 3.12
C VAL A 470 6.37 29.22 2.82
N ASN A 471 6.81 29.95 1.79
CA ASN A 471 6.33 31.29 1.50
C ASN A 471 5.67 31.36 0.12
N PRO A 472 4.38 31.75 0.02
CA PRO A 472 3.68 31.87 -1.27
C PRO A 472 4.36 32.82 -2.27
N SER A 473 4.99 33.89 -1.79
CA SER A 473 5.59 34.91 -2.66
C SER A 473 6.86 34.46 -3.37
N THR A 474 7.56 33.44 -2.87
CA THR A 474 8.79 32.90 -3.48
C THR A 474 8.55 31.59 -4.23
N GLN A 475 7.38 31.04 -4.14
CA GLN A 475 7.01 29.72 -4.63
C GLN A 475 7.21 29.58 -6.14
N GLN A 476 6.73 30.54 -6.91
CA GLN A 476 6.86 30.50 -8.36
C GLN A 476 8.32 30.55 -8.81
N GLY A 477 9.11 31.48 -8.27
CA GLY A 477 10.52 31.61 -8.64
C GLY A 477 11.35 30.38 -8.24
N LEU A 478 11.03 29.73 -7.09
CA LEU A 478 11.70 28.50 -6.68
C LEU A 478 11.38 27.35 -7.65
N LEU A 479 10.14 27.20 -8.09
CA LEU A 479 9.74 26.15 -9.02
C LEU A 479 10.33 26.37 -10.42
N GLU A 480 10.39 27.63 -10.89
CA GLU A 480 11.05 27.97 -12.17
C GLU A 480 12.55 27.67 -12.13
N LEU A 481 13.26 28.00 -11.04
CA LEU A 481 14.66 27.64 -10.86
C LEU A 481 14.88 26.13 -10.78
N ALA A 482 13.99 25.40 -10.09
CA ALA A 482 14.06 23.97 -10.01
C ALA A 482 13.85 23.32 -11.39
N ALA A 483 12.94 23.83 -12.20
CA ALA A 483 12.71 23.37 -13.55
C ALA A 483 13.94 23.59 -14.46
N ALA A 484 14.57 24.77 -14.38
CA ALA A 484 15.79 25.04 -15.11
C ALA A 484 16.96 24.14 -14.71
N ASN A 485 17.14 23.93 -13.39
CA ASN A 485 18.16 23.04 -12.88
C ASN A 485 17.93 21.60 -13.36
N ALA A 486 16.71 21.11 -13.22
CA ALA A 486 16.33 19.76 -13.62
C ALA A 486 16.51 19.54 -15.13
N SER A 487 16.03 20.46 -15.95
CA SER A 487 16.15 20.38 -17.42
C SER A 487 17.63 20.40 -17.90
N ALA A 488 18.48 21.14 -17.20
CA ALA A 488 19.90 21.23 -17.55
C ALA A 488 20.72 19.97 -17.16
N ASN A 489 20.30 19.25 -16.13
CA ASN A 489 21.05 18.14 -15.55
C ASN A 489 20.48 16.75 -15.89
N ALA A 490 19.21 16.65 -16.22
CA ALA A 490 18.57 15.37 -16.56
C ALA A 490 18.98 14.83 -17.96
N GLY A 491 19.56 15.66 -18.84
CA GLY A 491 19.82 15.27 -20.22
C GLY A 491 18.52 14.92 -20.95
N ASP A 492 18.46 13.71 -21.54
CA ASP A 492 17.22 13.15 -22.11
C ASP A 492 16.41 12.32 -21.09
N GLY A 493 16.87 12.25 -19.83
CA GLY A 493 16.24 11.50 -18.77
C GLY A 493 14.98 12.19 -18.19
N PRO A 494 14.18 11.46 -17.42
CA PRO A 494 13.03 12.01 -16.75
C PRO A 494 13.42 12.98 -15.63
N VAL A 495 12.56 13.96 -15.39
CA VAL A 495 12.72 14.99 -14.37
C VAL A 495 11.58 14.89 -13.36
N GLU A 496 11.89 15.04 -12.08
CA GLU A 496 10.91 15.15 -11.03
C GLU A 496 11.23 16.31 -10.10
N ILE A 497 10.21 17.12 -9.79
CA ILE A 497 10.33 18.21 -8.82
C ILE A 497 9.39 17.94 -7.65
N ILE A 498 9.94 17.90 -6.43
CA ILE A 498 9.18 17.66 -5.21
C ILE A 498 9.01 18.97 -4.43
N ALA A 499 7.81 19.53 -4.45
CA ALA A 499 7.45 20.66 -3.59
C ALA A 499 7.16 20.15 -2.17
N LEU A 500 8.09 20.40 -1.26
CA LEU A 500 8.03 19.91 0.12
C LEU A 500 7.54 21.04 1.07
N ASN A 501 6.51 20.76 1.85
CA ASN A 501 6.16 21.62 2.98
C ASN A 501 6.30 20.85 4.29
N VAL A 502 7.08 21.38 5.23
CA VAL A 502 7.31 20.77 6.54
C VAL A 502 6.52 21.52 7.61
N LEU A 503 5.59 20.83 8.27
CA LEU A 503 4.84 21.34 9.40
C LEU A 503 5.59 21.01 10.69
N GLN A 504 6.12 22.03 11.36
CA GLN A 504 6.77 21.84 12.65
C GLN A 504 5.74 21.80 13.78
N VAL A 505 5.72 20.69 14.54
CA VAL A 505 4.84 20.48 15.71
C VAL A 505 5.68 20.38 16.98
N ALA A 506 5.36 21.23 17.97
CA ALA A 506 5.98 21.18 19.30
C ALA A 506 5.24 20.13 20.18
N ASP A 507 5.99 19.46 21.07
CA ASP A 507 5.53 18.29 21.87
C ASP A 507 4.25 18.48 22.72
N ASP A 508 3.78 19.71 22.94
CA ASP A 508 2.77 20.01 23.97
C ASP A 508 1.43 20.60 23.46
N THR A 509 1.20 20.68 22.14
CA THR A 509 0.00 21.39 21.61
C THR A 509 -0.81 20.52 20.66
N ARG A 510 -1.57 19.58 21.19
CA ARG A 510 -2.18 18.49 20.39
C ARG A 510 -3.61 18.68 19.90
N GLN A 511 -4.32 19.79 19.93
CA GLN A 511 -5.71 19.70 19.40
C GLN A 511 -6.35 20.90 18.66
N ASN A 512 -5.92 22.14 18.78
CA ASN A 512 -6.68 23.26 18.15
C ASN A 512 -5.88 24.18 17.19
N VAL A 513 -4.56 24.06 17.14
CA VAL A 513 -3.71 24.86 16.22
C VAL A 513 -3.46 24.11 14.90
N GLU A 514 -3.78 22.83 14.85
CA GLU A 514 -3.49 21.93 13.73
C GLU A 514 -4.35 22.17 12.49
N VAL A 515 -5.63 22.45 12.64
CA VAL A 515 -6.57 22.54 11.50
C VAL A 515 -6.24 23.74 10.59
N GLU A 516 -6.04 24.92 11.16
CA GLU A 516 -5.73 26.14 10.39
C GLU A 516 -4.36 26.08 9.71
N ARG A 517 -3.37 25.44 10.35
CA ARG A 517 -2.03 25.20 9.78
C ARG A 517 -2.06 24.16 8.67
N LEU A 518 -2.84 23.11 8.82
CA LEU A 518 -3.04 22.08 7.80
C LEU A 518 -3.78 22.63 6.57
N GLU A 519 -4.78 23.50 6.77
CA GLU A 519 -5.46 24.18 5.66
C GLU A 519 -4.50 25.11 4.90
N HIS A 520 -3.70 25.88 5.61
CA HIS A 520 -2.69 26.74 4.98
C HIS A 520 -1.64 25.93 4.19
N GLN A 521 -1.20 24.79 4.73
CA GLN A 521 -0.29 23.86 4.07
C GLN A 521 -0.91 23.30 2.77
N ARG A 522 -2.17 22.88 2.82
CA ARG A 522 -2.91 22.40 1.64
C ARG A 522 -3.04 23.48 0.57
N GLU A 523 -3.31 24.71 0.97
CA GLU A 523 -3.41 25.84 0.03
C GLU A 523 -2.07 26.14 -0.66
N LEU A 524 -0.95 26.11 0.08
CA LEU A 524 0.39 26.28 -0.47
C LEU A 524 0.72 25.19 -1.50
N LEU A 525 0.48 23.94 -1.18
CA LEU A 525 0.78 22.83 -2.08
C LEU A 525 -0.17 22.81 -3.30
N LYS A 526 -1.43 23.23 -3.13
CA LYS A 526 -2.37 23.40 -4.25
C LYS A 526 -1.93 24.53 -5.19
N ALA A 527 -1.43 25.62 -4.64
CA ALA A 527 -0.86 26.71 -5.43
C ALA A 527 0.39 26.28 -6.21
N SER A 528 1.26 25.44 -5.61
CA SER A 528 2.42 24.85 -6.30
C SER A 528 2.00 24.05 -7.54
N ARG A 529 0.97 23.21 -7.42
CA ARG A 529 0.44 22.44 -8.56
C ARG A 529 -0.08 23.34 -9.67
N SER A 530 -0.83 24.40 -9.31
CA SER A 530 -1.33 25.35 -10.30
C SER A 530 -0.22 26.15 -11.00
N ILE A 531 0.91 26.37 -10.34
CA ILE A 531 2.10 26.98 -10.95
C ILE A 531 2.76 25.99 -11.90
N ALA A 532 2.97 24.74 -11.45
CA ALA A 532 3.59 23.68 -12.24
C ALA A 532 2.83 23.38 -13.55
N GLU A 533 1.50 23.35 -13.48
CA GLU A 533 0.63 23.22 -14.67
C GLU A 533 0.84 24.36 -15.69
N LYS A 534 1.13 25.57 -15.24
CA LYS A 534 1.35 26.73 -16.13
C LYS A 534 2.71 26.71 -16.81
N ILE A 535 3.72 26.12 -16.16
CA ILE A 535 5.09 26.05 -16.68
C ILE A 535 5.44 24.65 -17.21
N ASP A 536 4.43 23.78 -17.30
CA ASP A 536 4.52 22.41 -17.88
C ASP A 536 5.67 21.57 -17.30
N ILE A 537 5.75 21.53 -15.97
CA ILE A 537 6.75 20.71 -15.26
C ILE A 537 6.09 19.60 -14.44
N PRO A 538 6.69 18.39 -14.38
CA PRO A 538 6.24 17.34 -13.49
C PRO A 538 6.51 17.75 -12.04
N LEU A 539 5.46 17.92 -11.24
CA LEU A 539 5.55 18.32 -9.84
C LEU A 539 4.84 17.35 -8.93
N GLN A 540 5.59 16.78 -8.00
CA GLN A 540 5.02 16.15 -6.80
C GLN A 540 4.89 17.16 -5.66
N THR A 541 3.89 16.98 -4.81
CA THR A 541 3.72 17.80 -3.61
C THR A 541 3.73 16.94 -2.37
N ARG A 542 4.60 17.23 -1.42
CA ARG A 542 4.72 16.51 -0.15
C ARG A 542 4.49 17.40 1.05
N ALA A 543 3.63 16.94 1.96
CA ALA A 543 3.41 17.52 3.26
C ALA A 543 3.98 16.57 4.31
N VAL A 544 4.95 17.04 5.10
CA VAL A 544 5.58 16.22 6.15
C VAL A 544 5.48 16.94 7.48
N VAL A 545 5.19 16.19 8.54
CA VAL A 545 5.16 16.69 9.91
C VAL A 545 6.45 16.29 10.61
N GLY A 546 7.14 17.23 11.24
CA GLY A 546 8.40 16.98 11.95
C GLY A 546 8.62 17.91 13.12
N GLN A 547 9.45 17.49 14.08
CA GLN A 547 9.84 18.32 15.22
C GLN A 547 10.96 19.29 14.84
N ASN A 548 11.86 18.86 13.97
CA ASN A 548 12.98 19.65 13.44
C ASN A 548 12.88 19.74 11.91
N VAL A 549 12.80 20.97 11.40
CA VAL A 549 12.61 21.22 9.97
C VAL A 549 13.81 20.73 9.14
N SER A 550 15.05 21.02 9.59
CA SER A 550 16.26 20.61 8.86
C SER A 550 16.40 19.11 8.78
N GLU A 551 16.23 18.42 9.90
CA GLU A 551 16.31 16.96 9.96
C GLU A 551 15.21 16.29 9.10
N THR A 552 14.03 16.89 9.07
CA THR A 552 12.93 16.41 8.23
C THR A 552 13.24 16.59 6.74
N ILE A 553 13.81 17.73 6.34
CA ILE A 553 14.23 17.95 4.95
C ILE A 553 15.37 16.99 4.57
N LEU A 554 16.40 16.83 5.41
CA LEU A 554 17.50 15.89 5.15
C LEU A 554 16.98 14.47 4.93
N ARG A 555 16.05 14.04 5.76
CA ARG A 555 15.40 12.72 5.62
C ARG A 555 14.66 12.59 4.30
N VAL A 556 13.95 13.62 3.86
CA VAL A 556 13.26 13.61 2.55
C VAL A 556 14.26 13.57 1.40
N LEU A 557 15.36 14.32 1.48
CA LEU A 557 16.41 14.27 0.46
C LEU A 557 17.01 12.87 0.31
N GLU A 558 17.25 12.17 1.42
CA GLU A 558 17.73 10.80 1.42
C GLU A 558 16.67 9.80 0.92
N SER A 559 15.43 9.90 1.42
CA SER A 559 14.36 8.95 1.09
C SER A 559 13.87 9.05 -0.35
N GLU A 560 13.95 10.24 -0.96
CA GLU A 560 13.56 10.46 -2.36
C GLU A 560 14.73 10.27 -3.33
N GLY A 561 15.95 9.96 -2.83
CA GLY A 561 17.12 9.89 -3.68
C GLY A 561 17.36 11.17 -4.46
N ALA A 562 17.12 12.33 -3.82
CA ALA A 562 17.22 13.62 -4.48
C ALA A 562 18.63 13.86 -5.05
N ASP A 563 18.71 14.49 -6.24
CA ASP A 563 19.95 14.91 -6.86
C ASP A 563 20.31 16.36 -6.50
N HIS A 564 19.29 17.16 -6.15
CA HIS A 564 19.46 18.57 -5.83
C HIS A 564 18.43 19.09 -4.84
N ALA A 565 18.83 20.03 -3.97
CA ALA A 565 17.93 20.75 -3.07
C ALA A 565 17.95 22.25 -3.38
N LEU A 566 16.77 22.87 -3.53
CA LEU A 566 16.64 24.30 -3.82
C LEU A 566 15.82 25.00 -2.73
N LEU A 567 16.45 25.88 -1.97
CA LEU A 567 15.92 26.49 -0.76
C LEU A 567 15.73 28.01 -0.93
N GLY A 568 14.59 28.53 -0.50
CA GLY A 568 14.37 29.97 -0.40
C GLY A 568 15.06 30.58 0.82
N TRP A 569 15.78 31.68 0.64
CA TRP A 569 16.45 32.42 1.71
C TRP A 569 16.07 33.91 1.73
N ARG A 570 15.84 34.48 2.90
CA ARG A 570 15.41 35.89 3.07
C ARG A 570 16.55 36.93 3.06
N GLY A 571 17.80 36.51 2.96
CA GLY A 571 18.93 37.43 2.84
C GLY A 571 19.36 38.14 4.13
N SER A 572 18.97 37.64 5.30
CA SER A 572 19.42 38.19 6.58
C SER A 572 20.56 37.34 7.15
N PHE A 573 21.74 37.93 7.32
CA PHE A 573 22.83 37.30 8.07
C PHE A 573 22.58 37.48 9.55
N ALA A 574 22.47 36.40 10.30
CA ALA A 574 22.48 36.47 11.77
C ALA A 574 23.91 36.75 12.25
N ARG A 575 24.10 37.77 13.07
CA ARG A 575 25.37 37.97 13.79
C ARG A 575 25.40 36.99 14.95
N GLY A 576 26.12 35.89 14.82
CA GLY A 576 26.24 34.90 15.90
C GLY A 576 26.93 33.61 15.44
N GLU A 577 26.63 32.52 16.12
CA GLU A 577 27.18 31.18 15.88
C GLU A 577 26.79 30.58 14.53
N TYR A 578 25.69 31.08 13.91
CA TYR A 578 25.14 30.59 12.66
C TYR A 578 25.17 31.67 11.58
N ALA A 579 25.67 31.33 10.37
CA ALA A 579 25.75 32.24 9.22
C ALA A 579 24.39 32.49 8.60
N PHE A 580 23.57 31.46 8.41
CA PHE A 580 22.26 31.49 7.75
C PHE A 580 21.10 31.17 8.69
N GLY A 581 21.41 30.82 9.94
CA GLY A 581 20.47 30.36 10.94
C GLY A 581 20.50 28.82 11.15
N PRO A 582 20.04 28.36 12.34
CA PRO A 582 20.25 26.97 12.76
C PRO A 582 19.73 25.92 11.78
N ASN A 583 18.62 26.19 11.12
CA ASN A 583 18.03 25.24 10.18
C ASN A 583 18.80 25.17 8.84
N LEU A 584 19.21 26.30 8.29
CA LEU A 584 19.92 26.35 7.00
C LEU A 584 21.39 25.91 7.15
N ASP A 585 22.05 26.28 8.23
CA ASP A 585 23.44 25.86 8.45
C ASP A 585 23.54 24.34 8.62
N ALA A 586 22.60 23.70 9.31
CA ALA A 586 22.52 22.24 9.40
C ALA A 586 22.30 21.58 8.01
N LEU A 587 21.38 22.12 7.20
CA LEU A 587 21.14 21.61 5.85
C LEU A 587 22.36 21.75 4.94
N LEU A 588 23.05 22.90 4.99
CA LEU A 588 24.23 23.14 4.16
C LEU A 588 25.44 22.27 4.58
N THR A 589 25.48 21.83 5.84
CA THR A 589 26.56 20.99 6.36
C THR A 589 26.32 19.51 6.10
N ASP A 590 25.08 19.04 6.25
CA ASP A 590 24.75 17.63 6.33
C ASP A 590 23.97 17.13 5.10
N ALA A 591 23.62 17.99 4.12
CA ALA A 591 22.91 17.56 2.93
C ALA A 591 23.73 16.57 2.10
N PRO A 592 23.14 15.46 1.67
CA PRO A 592 23.79 14.45 0.82
C PRO A 592 23.94 14.90 -0.65
N VAL A 593 23.37 16.06 -1.00
CA VAL A 593 23.25 16.59 -2.36
C VAL A 593 23.64 18.06 -2.42
N ASP A 594 23.86 18.56 -3.64
CA ASP A 594 24.10 20.00 -3.86
C ASP A 594 22.88 20.82 -3.39
N VAL A 595 23.16 21.90 -2.62
CA VAL A 595 22.12 22.80 -2.11
C VAL A 595 22.28 24.19 -2.74
N THR A 596 21.21 24.66 -3.38
CA THR A 596 21.13 26.05 -3.89
C THR A 596 20.27 26.89 -2.98
N LEU A 597 20.79 28.04 -2.50
CA LEU A 597 20.04 29.06 -1.78
C LEU A 597 19.59 30.17 -2.74
N ALA A 598 18.28 30.37 -2.85
CA ALA A 598 17.71 31.42 -3.69
C ALA A 598 17.11 32.57 -2.86
N ASN A 599 17.48 33.80 -3.18
CA ASN A 599 16.93 35.01 -2.58
C ASN A 599 16.21 35.84 -3.64
N PHE A 600 14.88 35.86 -3.58
CA PHE A 600 14.06 36.62 -4.52
C PHE A 600 13.76 38.02 -3.95
N ARG A 601 14.14 39.05 -4.70
CA ARG A 601 13.75 40.46 -4.49
C ARG A 601 12.94 40.91 -5.71
N GLU A 602 11.63 40.76 -5.64
CA GLU A 602 10.60 41.31 -6.52
C GLU A 602 11.00 41.72 -7.98
N GLN A 603 11.56 40.83 -8.83
CA GLN A 603 11.66 41.07 -10.29
C GLN A 603 12.02 39.77 -11.05
N PRO A 604 11.68 39.69 -12.36
CA PRO A 604 12.17 38.57 -13.16
C PRO A 604 13.71 38.57 -13.21
N ILE A 605 14.31 37.38 -13.30
CA ILE A 605 15.75 37.20 -13.44
C ILE A 605 16.16 37.69 -14.85
N ASN A 606 16.83 38.85 -14.93
CA ASN A 606 17.26 39.43 -16.20
C ASN A 606 18.74 39.15 -16.51
N ASP A 607 19.58 39.13 -15.48
CA ASP A 607 21.02 38.92 -15.61
C ASP A 607 21.45 37.89 -14.58
N VAL A 608 22.31 36.96 -15.01
CA VAL A 608 22.88 35.93 -14.13
C VAL A 608 24.37 36.16 -14.00
N VAL A 609 24.84 36.33 -12.77
CA VAL A 609 26.24 36.57 -12.46
C VAL A 609 26.75 35.50 -11.51
N ALA A 610 27.89 34.89 -11.81
CA ALA A 610 28.58 34.00 -10.90
C ALA A 610 29.90 34.62 -10.43
N LEU A 611 30.13 34.56 -9.12
CA LEU A 611 31.43 34.88 -8.53
C LEU A 611 32.29 33.62 -8.54
N THR A 612 33.50 33.73 -9.11
CA THR A 612 34.48 32.66 -9.19
C THR A 612 35.68 32.95 -8.31
N GLY A 613 36.32 31.91 -7.81
CA GLY A 613 37.53 32.02 -6.98
C GLY A 613 38.25 30.67 -6.92
N ASP A 614 39.27 30.57 -6.05
CA ASP A 614 40.06 29.34 -5.85
C ASP A 614 39.33 28.24 -5.04
N GLY A 615 38.10 28.51 -4.63
CA GLY A 615 37.34 27.58 -3.80
C GLY A 615 36.83 26.36 -4.59
N PRO A 616 36.66 25.21 -3.91
CA PRO A 616 36.19 23.96 -4.55
C PRO A 616 34.78 24.08 -5.18
N ASN A 617 34.00 25.06 -4.76
CA ASN A 617 32.64 25.29 -5.24
C ASN A 617 32.54 26.23 -6.44
N ALA A 618 33.64 26.83 -6.91
CA ALA A 618 33.63 27.75 -8.05
C ALA A 618 33.09 27.10 -9.34
N PRO A 619 33.45 25.87 -9.73
CA PRO A 619 32.90 25.20 -10.89
C PRO A 619 31.38 24.95 -10.77
N THR A 620 30.91 24.61 -9.57
CA THR A 620 29.48 24.39 -9.30
C THR A 620 28.71 25.71 -9.45
N ALA A 621 29.22 26.82 -8.89
CA ALA A 621 28.58 28.13 -9.02
C ALA A 621 28.47 28.56 -10.49
N VAL A 622 29.51 28.34 -11.29
CA VAL A 622 29.52 28.64 -12.75
C VAL A 622 28.49 27.79 -13.48
N ARG A 623 28.42 26.51 -13.19
CA ARG A 623 27.43 25.59 -13.78
C ARG A 623 26.01 26.04 -13.47
N ARG A 624 25.71 26.36 -12.21
CA ARG A 624 24.39 26.85 -11.78
C ARG A 624 24.03 28.17 -12.44
N ALA A 625 24.99 29.05 -12.61
CA ALA A 625 24.78 30.30 -13.34
C ALA A 625 24.38 30.06 -14.80
N ALA A 626 25.03 29.13 -15.48
CA ALA A 626 24.69 28.74 -16.84
C ALA A 626 23.28 28.15 -16.95
N GLU A 627 22.91 27.25 -16.03
CA GLU A 627 21.57 26.67 -15.93
C GLU A 627 20.50 27.74 -15.75
N PHE A 628 20.70 28.68 -14.84
CA PHE A 628 19.74 29.74 -14.55
C PHE A 628 19.69 30.84 -15.64
N ALA A 629 20.76 30.99 -16.42
CA ALA A 629 20.76 31.93 -17.54
C ALA A 629 19.72 31.55 -18.61
N THR A 630 19.37 30.27 -18.72
CA THR A 630 18.31 29.80 -19.63
C THR A 630 16.93 30.40 -19.30
N LEU A 631 16.67 30.77 -18.04
CA LEU A 631 15.42 31.42 -17.61
C LEU A 631 15.27 32.84 -18.15
N SER A 632 16.38 33.52 -18.46
CA SER A 632 16.38 34.88 -19.00
C SER A 632 16.24 34.92 -20.52
N GLY A 633 16.35 33.75 -21.21
CA GLY A 633 16.17 33.59 -22.65
C GLY A 633 17.18 32.64 -23.29
N GLU A 634 16.86 32.09 -24.48
CA GLU A 634 17.66 31.08 -25.16
C GLU A 634 19.13 31.49 -25.48
N ASN A 635 19.47 32.76 -25.45
CA ASN A 635 20.81 33.28 -25.80
C ASN A 635 21.45 34.09 -24.67
N VAL A 636 20.93 34.04 -23.46
CA VAL A 636 21.52 34.74 -22.32
C VAL A 636 22.68 33.94 -21.78
N ARG A 637 23.82 34.60 -21.62
CA ARG A 637 25.05 33.99 -21.07
C ARG A 637 25.29 34.50 -19.67
N PRO A 638 25.73 33.62 -18.73
CA PRO A 638 26.12 34.07 -17.43
C PRO A 638 27.38 34.96 -17.48
N THR A 639 27.40 35.99 -16.68
CA THR A 639 28.61 36.81 -16.49
C THR A 639 29.44 36.25 -15.35
N LEU A 640 30.68 35.91 -15.63
CA LEU A 640 31.60 35.37 -14.63
C LEU A 640 32.50 36.48 -14.10
N ILE A 641 32.54 36.67 -12.78
CA ILE A 641 33.33 37.70 -12.12
C ILE A 641 34.31 37.04 -11.15
N ASN A 642 35.59 37.37 -11.28
CA ASN A 642 36.59 37.05 -10.29
C ASN A 642 37.02 38.32 -9.56
N VAL A 643 37.09 38.25 -8.22
CA VAL A 643 37.50 39.38 -7.38
C VAL A 643 38.88 39.05 -6.82
N GLN A 644 39.87 39.81 -7.26
CA GLN A 644 41.22 39.76 -6.72
C GLN A 644 41.42 40.84 -5.64
N SER A 645 42.08 40.49 -4.53
CA SER A 645 42.50 41.47 -3.54
C SER A 645 43.94 41.95 -3.86
N ASP A 646 44.11 43.24 -4.08
CA ASP A 646 45.45 43.82 -4.21
C ASP A 646 46.15 43.78 -2.82
N SER A 647 47.16 42.97 -2.71
CA SER A 647 47.85 42.75 -1.42
C SER A 647 48.90 43.81 -1.08
N GLU A 648 49.06 44.86 -1.89
CA GLU A 648 50.02 45.95 -1.66
C GLU A 648 49.33 47.32 -1.73
N GLY A 649 48.90 47.84 -0.57
CA GLY A 649 48.57 49.28 -0.43
C GLY A 649 47.39 49.59 0.46
N GLU A 650 47.63 49.88 1.72
CA GLU A 650 46.75 50.72 2.53
C GLU A 650 46.60 52.10 1.88
N ASN A 651 45.38 52.46 1.54
CA ASN A 651 44.95 53.77 1.05
C ASN A 651 45.36 54.12 -0.42
N GLU A 652 44.41 53.80 -1.35
CA GLU A 652 43.99 54.76 -2.38
C GLU A 652 42.89 54.10 -3.24
N GLY A 653 41.91 54.86 -3.68
CA GLY A 653 40.71 54.39 -4.32
C GLY A 653 40.92 53.50 -5.55
N LEU A 654 39.87 52.81 -5.98
CA LEU A 654 39.81 51.92 -7.18
C LEU A 654 40.82 52.35 -8.26
N THR A 655 42.01 51.78 -8.17
CA THR A 655 43.06 51.88 -9.21
C THR A 655 42.99 50.68 -10.09
N ASP A 656 43.28 50.81 -11.37
CA ASP A 656 43.36 49.73 -12.36
C ASP A 656 44.17 48.57 -11.76
N ALA A 657 43.60 47.35 -11.77
CA ALA A 657 44.28 46.15 -11.33
C ALA A 657 45.58 45.98 -12.12
N SER A 658 46.66 45.49 -11.47
CA SER A 658 47.88 45.16 -12.17
C SER A 658 47.62 44.12 -13.26
N ASP A 659 48.31 44.26 -14.42
CA ASP A 659 48.13 43.29 -15.54
C ASP A 659 48.27 41.84 -15.07
N ALA A 660 49.11 41.56 -14.07
CA ALA A 660 49.27 40.22 -13.51
C ALA A 660 48.05 39.74 -12.68
N ALA A 661 47.32 40.64 -11.99
CA ALA A 661 46.12 40.30 -11.28
C ALA A 661 44.93 40.05 -12.24
N VAL A 662 44.87 40.78 -13.34
CA VAL A 662 43.89 40.56 -14.40
C VAL A 662 44.09 39.21 -15.07
N GLU A 663 45.35 38.90 -15.48
CA GLU A 663 45.69 37.61 -16.08
C GLU A 663 45.39 36.43 -15.16
N HIS A 664 45.72 36.54 -13.90
CA HIS A 664 45.39 35.51 -12.90
C HIS A 664 43.87 35.33 -12.72
N GLY A 665 43.09 36.43 -12.67
CA GLY A 665 41.62 36.39 -12.58
C GLY A 665 40.99 35.71 -13.80
N GLU A 666 41.49 36.02 -15.02
CA GLU A 666 41.06 35.39 -16.27
C GLU A 666 41.36 33.89 -16.31
N GLU A 667 42.56 33.48 -15.84
CA GLU A 667 42.90 32.05 -15.70
C GLU A 667 41.94 31.31 -14.76
N MET A 668 41.59 31.92 -13.65
CA MET A 668 40.65 31.33 -12.68
C MET A 668 39.25 31.19 -13.23
N ILE A 669 38.75 32.20 -13.93
CA ILE A 669 37.45 32.16 -14.63
C ILE A 669 37.47 31.03 -15.66
N ALA A 670 38.49 30.98 -16.53
CA ALA A 670 38.61 29.97 -17.56
C ALA A 670 38.70 28.55 -17.00
N ARG A 671 39.43 28.37 -15.89
CA ARG A 671 39.55 27.09 -15.19
C ARG A 671 38.22 26.63 -14.57
N ALA A 672 37.50 27.53 -13.88
CA ALA A 672 36.21 27.23 -13.30
C ALA A 672 35.14 26.92 -14.36
N ALA A 673 35.12 27.66 -15.47
CA ALA A 673 34.24 27.44 -16.61
C ALA A 673 34.54 26.09 -17.30
N GLN A 674 35.82 25.75 -17.52
CA GLN A 674 36.23 24.47 -18.10
C GLN A 674 35.80 23.29 -17.21
N GLN A 675 35.99 23.41 -15.90
CA GLN A 675 35.57 22.39 -14.92
C GLN A 675 34.03 22.28 -14.81
N ALA A 676 33.34 23.37 -15.08
CA ALA A 676 31.86 23.38 -15.20
C ALA A 676 31.34 22.82 -16.53
N GLY A 677 32.23 22.53 -17.50
CA GLY A 677 31.88 22.02 -18.83
C GLY A 677 31.49 23.09 -19.85
N LEU A 678 31.69 24.39 -19.53
CA LEU A 678 31.38 25.49 -20.44
C LEU A 678 32.51 25.79 -21.42
N LYS A 679 32.13 26.16 -22.65
CA LYS A 679 33.06 26.67 -23.67
C LYS A 679 33.21 28.19 -23.50
N PRO A 680 34.34 28.78 -23.98
CA PRO A 680 34.57 30.23 -23.91
C PRO A 680 33.50 31.10 -24.59
N THR A 681 32.66 30.49 -25.43
CA THR A 681 31.55 31.16 -26.13
C THR A 681 30.23 31.12 -25.36
N GLU A 682 30.17 30.45 -24.21
CA GLU A 682 28.95 30.19 -23.46
C GLU A 682 28.83 31.06 -22.17
N TYR A 683 29.83 31.93 -21.90
CA TYR A 683 29.84 32.90 -20.81
C TYR A 683 30.43 34.25 -21.22
N ASN A 684 30.20 35.30 -20.45
CA ASN A 684 30.74 36.66 -20.64
C ASN A 684 31.76 36.97 -19.54
#